data_97c29a8a0908f262910bfd7b6a83902e
#
_entry.id   97c29a8a0908f262910bfd7b6a83902e
#
_cell.length_a   1.000
_cell.length_b   1.000
_cell.length_c   1.000
_cell.angle_alpha   90.00
_cell.angle_beta   90.00
_cell.angle_gamma   90.00
#
_symmetry.space_group_name_H-M   'P 1'
#
loop_
_entity.id
_entity.type
_entity.pdbx_description
1 polymer ?
#
loop_
_entity_poly.entity_id
_entity_poly.type
_entity_poly.pdbx_seq_one_letter_code
_entity_poly.pdbx_strand_id
1 'polypeptide(L)'
;MIGAVARKLFGSANDRRIRSYRPRVEAVNALEKELEPLSDEALRARTEEFRQQLAAGKTLDDILVPAFATVREASKRTLVQRHFDVQLIGGMVLHEGKISEMKTGEGKTLVATLPVYLNALAGRGVHVVTVNDYLAKRDAEWMGQIYRFLGLTVGVIVHGLDDAERKLQYACDVTYGTNNELGFDYLRDNMKYRLDDMVQRGHAYAIVDEVDSILIDEARTPLIISGPLEDRSEFYNTVDTYIPRLDKADYEVDEKQRTVTLTEQGMERMEQWLREADLLKSRSLYDVENVSVVHHVNQALRAHKLFQRDKDYIVRNGEVVIIDEFTGRMMPGRRYSEGLHQALEAKERQPIQPENQTLASITFQNYFRMYEKLAGMTGTAVTEADEFQDIYGLEVLEIPTNMPMIRIDDDDEVYRKAAEKFRAIRALIEDCKARGQPVLVGTTSIEKSEQLAEMLRRQGWEQHDFADPNAFSALYSGDEGASKAKVFAILNARYHEQEAYIVAQAGVPGAITIATNMAGRGTDIQLGGNADMRIRQELADIEDMRERERSPRAREIRAQVARLKDKALAAGGLYVLGTERHESRRIDNQLRGRSGRQGDPGHSKFFLSLEDDLMRIFGTDKLDGMLQKLGLKENEAIVHPWINKALEKAQQKVEARNFDIRKNILKYDDVMNDQRKVIFDQRVEWMKEENLAEVVADMRHTVIDDLVAKHVPENAYPEQWDTIGLKEELTRVLDLELPVVEWAKEEGIADEEIFARVERRADEHMASKVAQWGSDVIRYIEKSILLQSLDHLWREHLIMLDHLRQVIGLRGYGQRDPLNEYKAEAFGLFEAMSQNLREAVTAQLMRVEIMAAPPEEEQAALPLMEAHKIDPLTGEDEMALALAGAETLARHGIGSAVGGGAMAAARKAEAPTRDPDDPTTWGKVGRNAPCPCGSGKKFKHCHGRYV
;
A
#
# COMPACT_ATOMS: atom_id res chain seq x y z
N MET A 1 -0.48 -3.40 45.30
CA MET A 1 -0.51 -2.19 46.13
C MET A 1 0.79 -1.37 46.03
N ILE A 2 1.97 -1.93 46.19
CA ILE A 2 3.26 -1.20 46.11
C ILE A 2 3.44 -0.50 44.75
N GLY A 3 3.10 -1.15 43.65
CA GLY A 3 3.19 -0.55 42.31
C GLY A 3 2.25 0.64 42.08
N ALA A 4 1.05 0.63 42.70
CA ALA A 4 0.11 1.76 42.59
C ALA A 4 0.58 2.97 43.41
N VAL A 5 1.19 2.73 44.58
CA VAL A 5 1.78 3.79 45.41
C VAL A 5 3.03 4.38 44.74
N ALA A 6 3.88 3.53 44.15
CA ALA A 6 5.04 4.00 43.39
C ALA A 6 4.65 4.85 42.17
N ARG A 7 3.60 4.44 41.41
CA ARG A 7 3.06 5.25 40.30
C ARG A 7 2.54 6.61 40.77
N LYS A 8 1.90 6.64 41.93
CA LYS A 8 1.34 7.89 42.51
C LYS A 8 2.44 8.87 42.98
N LEU A 9 3.61 8.34 43.42
CA LEU A 9 4.73 9.15 43.91
C LEU A 9 5.72 9.54 42.80
N PHE A 10 6.00 8.65 41.85
CA PHE A 10 7.06 8.82 40.85
C PHE A 10 6.55 9.00 39.42
N GLY A 11 5.25 8.90 39.20
CA GLY A 11 4.62 8.91 37.87
C GLY A 11 4.87 7.60 37.10
N SER A 12 4.24 7.45 35.94
CA SER A 12 4.48 6.34 35.00
C SER A 12 5.87 6.45 34.35
N ALA A 13 6.31 5.41 33.62
CA ALA A 13 7.51 5.49 32.79
C ALA A 13 7.38 6.59 31.73
N ASN A 14 6.19 6.70 31.13
CA ASN A 14 5.84 7.76 30.19
C ASN A 14 5.96 9.15 30.80
N ASP A 15 5.42 9.38 32.02
CA ASP A 15 5.53 10.68 32.69
C ASP A 15 6.97 11.11 32.96
N ARG A 16 7.85 10.14 33.28
CA ARG A 16 9.27 10.44 33.49
C ARG A 16 9.96 10.83 32.19
N ARG A 17 9.64 10.13 31.11
CA ARG A 17 10.13 10.45 29.75
C ARG A 17 9.66 11.85 29.32
N ILE A 18 8.38 12.14 29.45
CA ILE A 18 7.83 13.46 29.12
C ILE A 18 8.50 14.57 29.94
N ARG A 19 8.77 14.33 31.23
CA ARG A 19 9.48 15.31 32.06
C ARG A 19 10.93 15.56 31.58
N SER A 20 11.59 14.60 30.98
CA SER A 20 12.96 14.80 30.48
C SER A 20 13.05 15.76 29.29
N TYR A 21 11.95 16.01 28.56
CA TYR A 21 11.90 16.99 27.46
C TYR A 21 11.66 18.43 27.94
N ARG A 22 11.12 18.64 29.16
CA ARG A 22 10.77 19.99 29.65
C ARG A 22 11.91 20.99 29.61
N PRO A 23 13.17 20.68 30.00
CA PRO A 23 14.26 21.65 29.93
C PRO A 23 14.52 22.14 28.51
N ARG A 24 14.36 21.26 27.48
CA ARG A 24 14.49 21.65 26.07
C ARG A 24 13.34 22.54 25.64
N VAL A 25 12.10 22.27 26.09
CA VAL A 25 10.93 23.15 25.85
C VAL A 25 11.14 24.53 26.45
N GLU A 26 11.63 24.62 27.68
CA GLU A 26 11.95 25.88 28.35
C GLU A 26 13.02 26.67 27.61
N ALA A 27 14.05 26.00 27.08
CA ALA A 27 15.09 26.60 26.25
C ALA A 27 14.52 27.14 24.92
N VAL A 28 13.60 26.40 24.25
CA VAL A 28 12.88 26.89 23.06
C VAL A 28 12.04 28.11 23.39
N ASN A 29 11.32 28.13 24.52
CA ASN A 29 10.53 29.24 24.97
C ASN A 29 11.38 30.49 25.26
N ALA A 30 12.57 30.33 25.82
CA ALA A 30 13.49 31.43 26.11
C ALA A 30 13.94 32.15 24.83
N LEU A 31 14.17 31.41 23.73
CA LEU A 31 14.61 31.97 22.45
C LEU A 31 13.50 32.74 21.69
N GLU A 32 12.24 32.59 22.06
CA GLU A 32 11.13 33.24 21.37
C GLU A 32 11.26 34.77 21.33
N LYS A 33 11.69 35.38 22.47
CA LYS A 33 11.90 36.82 22.58
C LYS A 33 13.07 37.34 21.72
N GLU A 34 14.04 36.50 21.41
CA GLU A 34 15.18 36.85 20.57
C GLU A 34 14.83 36.75 19.08
N LEU A 35 13.92 35.84 18.72
CA LEU A 35 13.52 35.60 17.34
C LEU A 35 12.41 36.54 16.85
N GLU A 36 11.53 36.95 17.74
CA GLU A 36 10.38 37.81 17.41
C GLU A 36 10.78 39.15 16.69
N PRO A 37 11.85 39.87 17.09
CA PRO A 37 12.28 41.10 16.41
C PRO A 37 13.05 40.88 15.10
N LEU A 38 13.41 39.65 14.72
CA LEU A 38 14.14 39.40 13.49
C LEU A 38 13.30 39.69 12.25
N SER A 39 13.93 40.17 11.18
CA SER A 39 13.26 40.28 9.87
C SER A 39 13.03 38.90 9.27
N ASP A 40 12.15 38.79 8.27
CA ASP A 40 11.87 37.52 7.57
C ASP A 40 13.11 36.98 6.87
N GLU A 41 13.95 37.87 6.32
CA GLU A 41 15.23 37.48 5.70
C GLU A 41 16.22 36.98 6.75
N ALA A 42 16.30 37.61 7.92
CA ALA A 42 17.17 37.15 9.01
C ALA A 42 16.71 35.80 9.56
N LEU A 43 15.41 35.58 9.66
CA LEU A 43 14.88 34.29 10.10
C LEU A 43 15.14 33.19 9.07
N ARG A 44 15.02 33.48 7.77
CA ARG A 44 15.35 32.56 6.68
C ARG A 44 16.85 32.24 6.65
N ALA A 45 17.72 33.23 6.86
CA ALA A 45 19.18 33.05 6.86
C ALA A 45 19.66 32.02 7.90
N ARG A 46 18.89 31.80 8.99
CA ARG A 46 19.23 30.81 10.01
C ARG A 46 19.30 29.38 9.44
N THR A 47 18.52 29.08 8.38
CA THR A 47 18.58 27.79 7.73
C THR A 47 19.98 27.50 7.20
N GLU A 48 20.59 28.49 6.55
CA GLU A 48 21.95 28.35 6.04
C GLU A 48 22.99 28.30 7.18
N GLU A 49 22.79 29.09 8.26
CA GLU A 49 23.65 29.00 9.46
C GLU A 49 23.61 27.61 10.07
N PHE A 50 22.45 26.97 10.14
CA PHE A 50 22.33 25.59 10.66
C PHE A 50 23.01 24.58 9.74
N ARG A 51 22.88 24.72 8.42
CA ARG A 51 23.59 23.87 7.46
C ARG A 51 25.10 23.99 7.61
N GLN A 52 25.61 25.22 7.78
CA GLN A 52 27.03 25.46 8.05
C GLN A 52 27.49 24.85 9.38
N GLN A 53 26.67 24.92 10.44
CA GLN A 53 26.97 24.28 11.72
C GLN A 53 27.04 22.76 11.61
N LEU A 54 26.15 22.14 10.84
CA LEU A 54 26.19 20.71 10.54
C LEU A 54 27.46 20.34 9.74
N ALA A 55 27.80 21.12 8.71
CA ALA A 55 29.03 20.94 7.94
C ALA A 55 30.30 21.11 8.81
N ALA A 56 30.23 21.93 9.87
CA ALA A 56 31.29 22.09 10.86
C ALA A 56 31.36 20.97 11.91
N GLY A 57 30.51 19.93 11.79
CA GLY A 57 30.54 18.74 12.66
C GLY A 57 29.57 18.76 13.84
N LYS A 58 28.67 19.77 13.97
CA LYS A 58 27.59 19.67 14.95
C LYS A 58 26.56 18.60 14.53
N THR A 59 25.91 18.02 15.53
CA THR A 59 24.81 17.07 15.30
C THR A 59 23.45 17.78 15.17
N LEU A 60 22.45 17.07 14.67
CA LEU A 60 21.07 17.58 14.63
C LEU A 60 20.54 17.87 16.06
N ASP A 61 20.96 17.09 17.07
CA ASP A 61 20.60 17.31 18.48
C ASP A 61 21.18 18.61 19.04
N ASP A 62 22.38 19.01 18.62
CA ASP A 62 23.00 20.27 19.07
C ASP A 62 22.25 21.50 18.58
N ILE A 63 21.62 21.42 17.41
CA ILE A 63 20.86 22.53 16.80
C ILE A 63 19.35 22.41 16.99
N LEU A 64 18.85 21.36 17.67
CA LEU A 64 17.43 21.08 17.83
C LEU A 64 16.67 22.26 18.45
N VAL A 65 17.18 22.79 19.56
CA VAL A 65 16.52 23.89 20.31
C VAL A 65 16.38 25.15 19.44
N PRO A 66 17.46 25.71 18.84
CA PRO A 66 17.34 26.89 17.99
C PRO A 66 16.57 26.62 16.70
N ALA A 67 16.61 25.43 16.12
CA ALA A 67 15.84 25.08 14.95
C ALA A 67 14.33 25.04 15.26
N PHE A 68 13.91 24.39 16.34
CA PHE A 68 12.51 24.35 16.76
C PHE A 68 11.96 25.73 17.09
N ALA A 69 12.74 26.58 17.74
CA ALA A 69 12.39 27.97 17.99
C ALA A 69 12.16 28.75 16.66
N THR A 70 13.03 28.50 15.67
CA THR A 70 12.93 29.13 14.34
C THR A 70 11.65 28.70 13.60
N VAL A 71 11.33 27.39 13.59
CA VAL A 71 10.09 26.87 12.99
C VAL A 71 8.86 27.42 13.69
N ARG A 72 8.88 27.52 15.02
CA ARG A 72 7.77 28.08 15.81
C ARG A 72 7.47 29.54 15.43
N GLU A 73 8.51 30.36 15.29
CA GLU A 73 8.37 31.76 14.87
C GLU A 73 7.90 31.86 13.42
N ALA A 74 8.47 31.02 12.51
CA ALA A 74 8.02 30.94 11.11
C ALA A 74 6.53 30.56 11.01
N SER A 75 6.07 29.60 11.82
CA SER A 75 4.68 29.20 11.88
C SER A 75 3.74 30.33 12.38
N LYS A 76 4.17 31.11 13.38
CA LYS A 76 3.44 32.32 13.81
C LYS A 76 3.25 33.32 12.68
N ARG A 77 4.30 33.54 11.87
CA ARG A 77 4.27 34.52 10.79
C ARG A 77 3.49 34.07 9.56
N THR A 78 3.59 32.80 9.22
CA THR A 78 2.98 32.27 7.98
C THR A 78 1.55 31.80 8.19
N LEU A 79 1.31 31.00 9.23
CA LEU A 79 0.02 30.36 9.50
C LEU A 79 -0.77 31.02 10.64
N VAL A 80 -0.19 32.01 11.34
CA VAL A 80 -0.76 32.58 12.55
C VAL A 80 -0.99 31.52 13.65
N GLN A 81 -0.18 30.45 13.64
CA GLN A 81 -0.28 29.34 14.59
C GLN A 81 1.05 29.21 15.36
N ARG A 82 0.97 29.31 16.68
CA ARG A 82 2.09 29.10 17.57
C ARG A 82 2.04 27.69 18.13
N HIS A 83 3.11 26.90 17.98
CA HIS A 83 3.19 25.56 18.58
C HIS A 83 3.05 25.63 20.11
N PHE A 84 2.22 24.78 20.67
CA PHE A 84 2.09 24.58 22.11
C PHE A 84 3.30 23.82 22.67
N ASP A 85 3.53 23.92 23.97
CA ASP A 85 4.64 23.24 24.64
C ASP A 85 4.54 21.71 24.49
N VAL A 86 3.34 21.15 24.56
CA VAL A 86 3.10 19.72 24.32
C VAL A 86 3.42 19.31 22.87
N GLN A 87 3.21 20.22 21.91
CA GLN A 87 3.56 19.99 20.51
C GLN A 87 5.07 20.01 20.27
N LEU A 88 5.82 20.85 21.01
CA LEU A 88 7.28 20.78 20.99
C LEU A 88 7.80 19.42 21.49
N ILE A 89 7.20 18.90 22.56
CA ILE A 89 7.53 17.55 23.07
C ILE A 89 7.24 16.49 22.00
N GLY A 90 6.06 16.54 21.37
CA GLY A 90 5.70 15.63 20.28
C GLY A 90 6.72 15.67 19.12
N GLY A 91 7.16 16.88 18.72
CA GLY A 91 8.19 17.06 17.71
C GLY A 91 9.55 16.46 18.10
N MET A 92 9.96 16.58 19.38
CA MET A 92 11.19 15.96 19.87
C MET A 92 11.13 14.44 19.86
N VAL A 93 9.98 13.87 20.24
CA VAL A 93 9.73 12.42 20.19
C VAL A 93 9.83 11.90 18.75
N LEU A 94 9.24 12.59 17.78
CA LEU A 94 9.36 12.26 16.36
C LEU A 94 10.80 12.37 15.86
N HIS A 95 11.56 13.39 16.30
CA HIS A 95 12.97 13.53 15.94
C HIS A 95 13.81 12.35 16.45
N GLU A 96 13.49 11.81 17.63
CA GLU A 96 14.17 10.65 18.20
C GLU A 96 13.83 9.31 17.51
N GLY A 97 13.02 9.30 16.46
CA GLY A 97 12.62 8.07 15.76
C GLY A 97 11.62 7.24 16.57
N LYS A 98 10.62 7.87 17.16
CA LYS A 98 9.60 7.24 18.00
C LYS A 98 8.20 7.59 17.52
N ILE A 99 7.19 6.90 18.08
CA ILE A 99 5.79 7.24 17.84
C ILE A 99 5.31 8.23 18.89
N SER A 100 4.82 9.38 18.40
CA SER A 100 4.16 10.40 19.19
C SER A 100 2.66 10.13 19.19
N GLU A 101 2.12 9.54 20.25
CA GLU A 101 0.66 9.44 20.41
C GLU A 101 0.12 10.77 20.92
N MET A 102 -0.54 11.52 20.04
CA MET A 102 -1.25 12.76 20.35
C MET A 102 -2.71 12.58 20.02
N LYS A 103 -3.58 12.88 20.97
CA LYS A 103 -5.02 12.74 20.76
C LYS A 103 -5.47 13.52 19.51
N THR A 104 -6.53 13.04 18.88
CA THR A 104 -7.06 13.70 17.68
C THR A 104 -7.46 15.14 18.00
N GLY A 105 -7.11 16.07 17.12
CA GLY A 105 -7.35 17.51 17.32
C GLY A 105 -6.22 18.25 18.05
N GLU A 106 -5.11 17.58 18.43
CA GLU A 106 -3.94 18.21 19.07
C GLU A 106 -2.95 18.83 18.05
N GLY A 107 -3.28 18.85 16.77
CA GLY A 107 -2.47 19.50 15.72
C GLY A 107 -1.23 18.71 15.31
N LYS A 108 -1.32 17.38 15.17
CA LYS A 108 -0.22 16.50 14.74
C LYS A 108 0.48 16.98 13.46
N THR A 109 -0.29 17.41 12.46
CA THR A 109 0.24 17.94 11.19
C THR A 109 1.19 19.10 11.39
N LEU A 110 0.85 20.02 12.32
CA LEU A 110 1.71 21.15 12.68
C LEU A 110 2.95 20.69 13.45
N VAL A 111 2.82 19.70 14.35
CA VAL A 111 3.93 19.12 15.12
C VAL A 111 5.00 18.54 14.21
N ALA A 112 4.59 17.86 13.15
CA ALA A 112 5.52 17.26 12.17
C ALA A 112 6.46 18.30 11.54
N THR A 113 6.07 19.57 11.44
CA THR A 113 6.91 20.62 10.85
C THR A 113 8.23 20.82 11.58
N LEU A 114 8.27 20.60 12.88
CA LEU A 114 9.44 20.76 13.74
C LEU A 114 10.57 19.75 13.37
N PRO A 115 10.34 18.43 13.49
CA PRO A 115 11.37 17.45 13.15
C PRO A 115 11.61 17.34 11.63
N VAL A 116 10.62 17.62 10.78
CA VAL A 116 10.80 17.65 9.32
C VAL A 116 11.81 18.71 8.96
N TYR A 117 11.64 19.95 9.41
CA TYR A 117 12.60 21.02 9.16
C TYR A 117 14.01 20.63 9.65
N LEU A 118 14.13 20.21 10.90
CA LEU A 118 15.42 19.86 11.50
C LEU A 118 16.15 18.76 10.70
N ASN A 119 15.47 17.69 10.33
CA ASN A 119 16.09 16.60 9.59
C ASN A 119 16.35 16.94 8.11
N ALA A 120 15.55 17.83 7.50
CA ALA A 120 15.76 18.30 6.13
C ALA A 120 17.05 19.13 5.99
N LEU A 121 17.53 19.74 7.07
CA LEU A 121 18.80 20.49 7.07
C LEU A 121 20.01 19.63 6.68
N ALA A 122 19.93 18.31 6.91
CA ALA A 122 20.98 17.36 6.51
C ALA A 122 21.09 17.16 4.99
N GLY A 123 20.15 17.68 4.18
CA GLY A 123 20.18 17.61 2.72
C GLY A 123 19.91 16.23 2.10
N ARG A 124 19.51 15.26 2.93
CA ARG A 124 19.30 13.85 2.52
C ARG A 124 17.86 13.56 2.12
N GLY A 125 16.95 14.54 2.21
CA GLY A 125 15.53 14.40 1.98
C GLY A 125 14.77 13.83 3.18
N VAL A 126 13.54 14.31 3.38
CA VAL A 126 12.62 13.84 4.42
C VAL A 126 11.30 13.47 3.76
N HIS A 127 10.80 12.27 4.07
CA HIS A 127 9.50 11.83 3.59
C HIS A 127 8.43 12.02 4.67
N VAL A 128 7.31 12.63 4.31
CA VAL A 128 6.11 12.71 5.16
C VAL A 128 5.04 11.86 4.51
N VAL A 129 4.73 10.74 5.16
CA VAL A 129 3.86 9.70 4.60
C VAL A 129 2.44 9.88 5.10
N THR A 130 1.48 9.90 4.19
CA THR A 130 0.05 10.05 4.47
C THR A 130 -0.74 8.87 3.89
N VAL A 131 -2.00 8.72 4.31
CA VAL A 131 -2.85 7.61 3.89
C VAL A 131 -3.51 7.80 2.51
N ASN A 132 -3.56 9.03 1.98
CA ASN A 132 -4.16 9.29 0.66
C ASN A 132 -3.61 10.56 0.01
N ASP A 133 -3.84 10.70 -1.30
CA ASP A 133 -3.36 11.81 -2.14
C ASP A 133 -3.93 13.17 -1.73
N TYR A 134 -5.18 13.20 -1.24
CA TYR A 134 -5.81 14.43 -0.78
C TYR A 134 -5.04 15.02 0.40
N LEU A 135 -4.72 14.19 1.40
CA LEU A 135 -3.95 14.62 2.58
C LEU A 135 -2.53 15.02 2.19
N ALA A 136 -1.88 14.24 1.30
CA ALA A 136 -0.54 14.57 0.83
C ALA A 136 -0.49 15.96 0.19
N LYS A 137 -1.41 16.28 -0.71
CA LYS A 137 -1.52 17.60 -1.35
C LYS A 137 -1.86 18.70 -0.35
N ARG A 138 -2.91 18.48 0.47
CA ARG A 138 -3.38 19.46 1.44
C ARG A 138 -2.28 19.85 2.43
N ASP A 139 -1.61 18.86 3.00
CA ASP A 139 -0.63 19.08 4.05
C ASP A 139 0.67 19.65 3.49
N ALA A 140 1.07 19.27 2.28
CA ALA A 140 2.19 19.87 1.58
C ALA A 140 1.94 21.35 1.22
N GLU A 141 0.72 21.70 0.81
CA GLU A 141 0.36 23.10 0.55
C GLU A 141 0.31 23.93 1.83
N TRP A 142 -0.30 23.37 2.86
CA TRP A 142 -0.53 24.07 4.13
C TRP A 142 0.76 24.21 4.93
N MET A 143 1.43 23.11 5.27
CA MET A 143 2.68 23.14 6.03
C MET A 143 3.87 23.61 5.18
N GLY A 144 3.80 23.43 3.88
CA GLY A 144 4.79 23.91 2.93
C GLY A 144 5.02 25.43 2.97
N GLN A 145 4.05 26.20 3.48
CA GLN A 145 4.24 27.65 3.68
C GLN A 145 5.37 27.92 4.68
N ILE A 146 5.48 27.13 5.77
CA ILE A 146 6.55 27.24 6.77
C ILE A 146 7.89 26.87 6.14
N TYR A 147 7.97 25.76 5.42
CA TYR A 147 9.21 25.27 4.83
C TYR A 147 9.74 26.22 3.76
N ARG A 148 8.87 26.67 2.83
CA ARG A 148 9.24 27.64 1.79
C ARG A 148 9.64 28.99 2.38
N PHE A 149 8.97 29.45 3.43
CA PHE A 149 9.36 30.66 4.14
C PHE A 149 10.78 30.56 4.71
N LEU A 150 11.15 29.38 5.23
CA LEU A 150 12.49 29.11 5.76
C LEU A 150 13.51 28.71 4.66
N GLY A 151 13.12 28.68 3.39
CA GLY A 151 14.01 28.43 2.26
C GLY A 151 14.20 26.97 1.88
N LEU A 152 13.32 26.03 2.37
CA LEU A 152 13.30 24.64 1.94
C LEU A 152 12.34 24.44 0.78
N THR A 153 12.65 23.43 -0.04
CA THR A 153 11.81 22.96 -1.16
C THR A 153 10.84 21.86 -0.70
N VAL A 154 9.64 21.84 -1.30
CA VAL A 154 8.58 20.88 -0.95
C VAL A 154 8.03 20.24 -2.20
N GLY A 155 8.08 18.93 -2.25
CA GLY A 155 7.53 18.08 -3.30
C GLY A 155 6.34 17.26 -2.82
N VAL A 156 5.54 16.76 -3.77
CA VAL A 156 4.37 15.91 -3.50
C VAL A 156 4.32 14.76 -4.48
N ILE A 157 4.28 13.53 -3.99
CA ILE A 157 4.12 12.32 -4.77
C ILE A 157 2.68 11.83 -4.63
N VAL A 158 1.99 11.78 -5.76
CA VAL A 158 0.60 11.34 -5.89
C VAL A 158 0.41 10.52 -7.14
N HIS A 159 -0.73 9.86 -7.25
CA HIS A 159 -1.07 9.09 -8.44
C HIS A 159 -1.08 9.95 -9.72
N GLY A 160 -0.63 9.37 -10.85
CA GLY A 160 -0.67 9.98 -12.17
C GLY A 160 0.51 10.87 -12.56
N LEU A 161 1.53 11.02 -11.71
CA LEU A 161 2.77 11.70 -12.06
C LEU A 161 3.65 10.79 -12.94
N ASP A 162 4.31 11.37 -13.94
CA ASP A 162 5.33 10.67 -14.71
C ASP A 162 6.68 10.58 -13.96
N ASP A 163 7.63 9.80 -14.49
CA ASP A 163 8.93 9.57 -13.84
C ASP A 163 9.76 10.86 -13.70
N ALA A 164 9.70 11.75 -14.67
CA ALA A 164 10.42 13.01 -14.63
C ALA A 164 9.86 13.95 -13.57
N GLU A 165 8.54 14.04 -13.48
CA GLU A 165 7.84 14.79 -12.43
C GLU A 165 8.15 14.18 -11.05
N ARG A 166 8.08 12.86 -10.88
CA ARG A 166 8.43 12.17 -9.62
C ARG A 166 9.85 12.48 -9.18
N LYS A 167 10.81 12.42 -10.10
CA LYS A 167 12.21 12.71 -9.82
C LYS A 167 12.41 14.14 -9.30
N LEU A 168 11.72 15.11 -9.87
CA LEU A 168 11.73 16.49 -9.39
C LEU A 168 11.13 16.63 -7.99
N GLN A 169 10.04 15.92 -7.70
CA GLN A 169 9.41 15.94 -6.37
C GLN A 169 10.29 15.29 -5.30
N TYR A 170 10.94 14.17 -5.61
CA TYR A 170 11.89 13.52 -4.68
C TYR A 170 13.18 14.34 -4.50
N ALA A 171 13.55 15.18 -5.45
CA ALA A 171 14.71 16.06 -5.33
C ALA A 171 14.51 17.19 -4.29
N CYS A 172 13.28 17.44 -3.84
CA CYS A 172 12.97 18.43 -2.81
C CYS A 172 13.52 18.05 -1.43
N ASP A 173 13.71 19.04 -0.56
CA ASP A 173 14.17 18.83 0.83
C ASP A 173 13.14 18.02 1.64
N VAL A 174 11.84 18.27 1.38
CA VAL A 174 10.70 17.59 2.02
C VAL A 174 9.78 17.05 0.93
N THR A 175 9.45 15.77 1.00
CA THR A 175 8.54 15.13 0.04
C THR A 175 7.36 14.51 0.79
N TYR A 176 6.16 14.99 0.50
CA TYR A 176 4.92 14.39 0.94
C TYR A 176 4.49 13.32 -0.06
N GLY A 177 3.96 12.20 0.41
CA GLY A 177 3.47 11.14 -0.46
C GLY A 177 2.62 10.13 0.28
N THR A 178 1.89 9.29 -0.48
CA THR A 178 1.16 8.18 0.12
C THR A 178 2.08 6.99 0.32
N ASN A 179 1.76 6.16 1.30
CA ASN A 179 2.48 4.91 1.57
C ASN A 179 2.55 4.01 0.32
N ASN A 180 1.44 3.92 -0.44
CA ASN A 180 1.36 3.13 -1.66
C ASN A 180 2.31 3.66 -2.74
N GLU A 181 2.23 4.95 -3.09
CA GLU A 181 3.05 5.53 -4.15
C GLU A 181 4.55 5.45 -3.83
N LEU A 182 4.94 5.73 -2.58
CA LEU A 182 6.33 5.61 -2.15
C LEU A 182 6.86 4.17 -2.26
N GLY A 183 6.05 3.19 -1.87
CA GLY A 183 6.42 1.79 -1.98
C GLY A 183 6.44 1.28 -3.43
N PHE A 184 5.49 1.70 -4.26
CA PHE A 184 5.50 1.38 -5.69
C PHE A 184 6.66 2.04 -6.43
N ASP A 185 7.04 3.27 -6.09
CA ASP A 185 8.21 3.93 -6.67
C ASP A 185 9.49 3.18 -6.33
N TYR A 186 9.63 2.68 -5.10
CA TYR A 186 10.74 1.81 -4.73
C TYR A 186 10.81 0.55 -5.60
N LEU A 187 9.68 -0.12 -5.82
CA LEU A 187 9.64 -1.30 -6.68
C LEU A 187 9.95 -0.95 -8.14
N ARG A 188 9.38 0.14 -8.69
CA ARG A 188 9.65 0.63 -10.04
C ARG A 188 11.12 0.98 -10.24
N ASP A 189 11.74 1.67 -9.29
CA ASP A 189 13.16 2.02 -9.34
C ASP A 189 14.07 0.79 -9.46
N ASN A 190 13.74 -0.27 -8.73
CA ASN A 190 14.49 -1.52 -8.78
C ASN A 190 14.21 -2.36 -10.04
N MET A 191 13.37 -1.90 -10.95
CA MET A 191 13.14 -2.49 -12.27
C MET A 191 13.74 -1.66 -13.42
N LYS A 192 14.33 -0.48 -13.12
CA LYS A 192 14.98 0.40 -14.11
C LYS A 192 16.35 -0.16 -14.51
N TYR A 193 16.76 0.08 -15.75
CA TYR A 193 18.06 -0.35 -16.29
C TYR A 193 19.18 0.67 -16.17
N ARG A 194 18.86 1.91 -15.78
CA ARG A 194 19.82 2.99 -15.61
C ARG A 194 19.57 3.71 -14.28
N LEU A 195 20.65 4.05 -13.59
CA LEU A 195 20.57 4.81 -12.33
C LEU A 195 19.90 6.19 -12.51
N ASP A 196 20.15 6.81 -13.67
CA ASP A 196 19.56 8.12 -13.98
C ASP A 196 18.06 8.08 -14.14
N ASP A 197 17.46 6.93 -14.37
CA ASP A 197 16.02 6.74 -14.51
C ASP A 197 15.34 6.49 -13.16
N MET A 198 16.11 6.20 -12.10
CA MET A 198 15.59 6.05 -10.74
C MET A 198 15.11 7.40 -10.20
N VAL A 199 13.99 7.39 -9.50
CA VAL A 199 13.35 8.62 -9.02
C VAL A 199 13.63 8.91 -7.54
N GLN A 200 13.76 7.87 -6.70
CA GLN A 200 14.03 8.02 -5.26
C GLN A 200 15.51 8.29 -4.97
N ARG A 201 15.78 9.04 -3.87
CA ARG A 201 17.15 9.39 -3.43
C ARG A 201 17.65 8.56 -2.25
N GLY A 202 16.86 7.64 -1.74
CA GLY A 202 17.15 6.85 -0.54
C GLY A 202 16.19 7.10 0.61
N HIS A 203 16.43 6.46 1.75
CA HIS A 203 15.49 6.33 2.87
C HIS A 203 16.13 6.87 4.16
N ALA A 204 16.41 8.18 4.23
CA ALA A 204 17.10 8.78 5.37
C ALA A 204 16.17 8.94 6.59
N TYR A 205 15.04 9.63 6.42
CA TYR A 205 14.09 9.90 7.50
C TYR A 205 12.66 9.92 6.98
N ALA A 206 11.76 9.22 7.66
CA ALA A 206 10.32 9.32 7.39
C ALA A 206 9.52 9.59 8.66
N ILE A 207 8.48 10.41 8.51
CA ILE A 207 7.39 10.53 9.48
C ILE A 207 6.13 9.96 8.84
N VAL A 208 5.54 8.96 9.51
CA VAL A 208 4.30 8.33 9.07
C VAL A 208 3.14 8.96 9.85
N ASP A 209 2.27 9.70 9.15
CA ASP A 209 1.03 10.20 9.74
C ASP A 209 -0.02 9.08 9.77
N GLU A 210 -0.83 9.05 10.82
CA GLU A 210 -1.75 7.96 11.11
C GLU A 210 -1.03 6.60 11.04
N VAL A 211 0.11 6.51 11.74
CA VAL A 211 1.04 5.37 11.70
C VAL A 211 0.39 4.02 12.00
N ASP A 212 -0.65 4.00 12.81
CA ASP A 212 -1.42 2.81 13.13
C ASP A 212 -2.30 2.32 11.96
N SER A 213 -2.73 3.20 11.06
CA SER A 213 -3.38 2.78 9.82
C SER A 213 -2.39 2.14 8.87
N ILE A 214 -1.29 2.83 8.62
CA ILE A 214 -0.33 2.42 7.59
C ILE A 214 0.45 1.19 8.03
N LEU A 215 0.98 1.17 9.27
CA LEU A 215 1.88 0.12 9.73
C LEU A 215 1.16 -1.08 10.38
N ILE A 216 -0.13 -0.97 10.71
CA ILE A 216 -0.91 -2.07 11.29
C ILE A 216 -2.04 -2.51 10.37
N ASP A 217 -3.00 -1.61 10.02
CA ASP A 217 -4.18 -2.00 9.24
C ASP A 217 -3.83 -2.37 7.81
N GLU A 218 -3.11 -1.48 7.11
CA GLU A 218 -2.73 -1.67 5.72
C GLU A 218 -1.54 -2.62 5.55
N ALA A 219 -0.82 -2.90 6.62
CA ALA A 219 0.34 -3.80 6.60
C ALA A 219 -0.03 -5.31 6.55
N ARG A 220 -1.27 -5.64 6.27
CA ARG A 220 -1.73 -7.02 6.01
C ARG A 220 -1.46 -7.46 4.58
N THR A 221 -1.39 -6.52 3.66
CA THR A 221 -1.27 -6.76 2.23
C THR A 221 0.06 -6.26 1.69
N PRO A 222 0.83 -7.05 0.93
CA PRO A 222 2.02 -6.57 0.27
C PRO A 222 1.65 -5.65 -0.91
N LEU A 223 2.58 -4.79 -1.28
CA LEU A 223 2.57 -4.09 -2.56
C LEU A 223 3.10 -5.02 -3.63
N ILE A 224 2.39 -5.16 -4.73
CA ILE A 224 2.74 -6.06 -5.83
C ILE A 224 2.66 -5.28 -7.15
N ILE A 225 3.71 -5.38 -7.94
CA ILE A 225 3.69 -4.99 -9.36
C ILE A 225 3.58 -6.28 -10.17
N SER A 226 2.56 -6.38 -11.00
CA SER A 226 2.38 -7.53 -11.88
C SER A 226 2.39 -7.12 -13.35
N GLY A 227 2.67 -8.08 -14.21
CA GLY A 227 2.62 -7.93 -15.65
C GLY A 227 2.18 -9.23 -16.31
N PRO A 228 1.83 -9.21 -17.60
CA PRO A 228 1.34 -10.39 -18.30
C PRO A 228 2.45 -11.46 -18.39
N LEU A 229 2.07 -12.70 -18.12
CA LEU A 229 2.91 -13.88 -18.30
C LEU A 229 2.87 -14.36 -19.74
N GLU A 230 3.90 -15.12 -20.15
CA GLU A 230 3.84 -15.94 -21.36
C GLU A 230 2.71 -16.97 -21.26
N ASP A 231 2.09 -17.27 -22.38
CA ASP A 231 0.91 -18.15 -22.48
C ASP A 231 1.23 -19.58 -21.99
N ARG A 232 0.71 -19.96 -20.83
CA ARG A 232 0.75 -21.32 -20.26
C ARG A 232 -0.59 -22.05 -20.36
N SER A 233 -1.48 -21.61 -21.23
CA SER A 233 -2.83 -22.17 -21.36
C SER A 233 -2.86 -23.67 -21.67
N GLU A 234 -1.87 -24.17 -22.41
CA GLU A 234 -1.76 -25.59 -22.72
C GLU A 234 -1.51 -26.45 -21.47
N PHE A 235 -0.73 -25.93 -20.52
CA PHE A 235 -0.44 -26.62 -19.27
C PHE A 235 -1.69 -26.73 -18.36
N TYR A 236 -2.44 -25.66 -18.21
CA TYR A 236 -3.71 -25.65 -17.48
C TYR A 236 -4.71 -26.65 -18.11
N ASN A 237 -4.87 -26.65 -19.42
CA ASN A 237 -5.73 -27.60 -20.13
C ASN A 237 -5.30 -29.05 -19.95
N THR A 238 -3.99 -29.33 -19.94
CA THR A 238 -3.48 -30.70 -19.75
C THR A 238 -3.77 -31.21 -18.35
N VAL A 239 -3.46 -30.42 -17.30
CA VAL A 239 -3.72 -30.78 -15.90
C VAL A 239 -5.22 -30.95 -15.65
N ASP A 240 -6.06 -30.08 -16.23
CA ASP A 240 -7.51 -30.15 -16.10
C ASP A 240 -8.08 -31.50 -16.55
N THR A 241 -7.49 -32.11 -17.60
CA THR A 241 -7.95 -33.41 -18.12
C THR A 241 -7.79 -34.58 -17.14
N TYR A 242 -6.89 -34.47 -16.17
CA TYR A 242 -6.64 -35.50 -15.17
C TYR A 242 -7.58 -35.43 -13.98
N ILE A 243 -8.01 -34.25 -13.56
CA ILE A 243 -8.84 -34.08 -12.36
C ILE A 243 -10.18 -34.82 -12.41
N PRO A 244 -10.92 -34.87 -13.53
CA PRO A 244 -12.16 -35.64 -13.62
C PRO A 244 -11.97 -37.17 -13.52
N ARG A 245 -10.73 -37.68 -13.70
CA ARG A 245 -10.39 -39.09 -13.60
C ARG A 245 -10.17 -39.57 -12.16
N LEU A 246 -10.07 -38.63 -11.20
CA LEU A 246 -9.89 -38.94 -9.78
C LEU A 246 -11.21 -39.40 -9.16
N ASP A 247 -11.15 -40.52 -8.46
CA ASP A 247 -12.25 -41.08 -7.66
C ASP A 247 -12.36 -40.36 -6.30
N LYS A 248 -13.49 -40.60 -5.57
CA LYS A 248 -13.68 -40.03 -4.23
C LYS A 248 -12.66 -40.48 -3.19
N ALA A 249 -11.97 -41.59 -3.42
CA ALA A 249 -10.91 -42.11 -2.56
C ALA A 249 -9.57 -41.39 -2.75
N ASP A 250 -9.40 -40.67 -3.86
CA ASP A 250 -8.16 -40.05 -4.25
C ASP A 250 -7.96 -38.62 -3.68
N TYR A 251 -9.00 -38.03 -3.06
CA TYR A 251 -8.93 -36.70 -2.48
C TYR A 251 -9.83 -36.56 -1.23
N GLU A 252 -9.46 -35.65 -0.33
CA GLU A 252 -10.21 -35.24 0.84
C GLU A 252 -10.66 -33.80 0.73
N VAL A 253 -11.93 -33.50 1.09
CA VAL A 253 -12.49 -32.16 1.08
C VAL A 253 -12.82 -31.73 2.50
N ASP A 254 -12.26 -30.65 2.99
CA ASP A 254 -12.66 -29.98 4.22
C ASP A 254 -13.56 -28.77 3.88
N GLU A 255 -14.86 -28.96 4.01
CA GLU A 255 -15.86 -27.92 3.74
C GLU A 255 -15.76 -26.72 4.71
N LYS A 256 -15.24 -26.94 5.94
CA LYS A 256 -15.12 -25.87 6.95
C LYS A 256 -13.95 -24.93 6.66
N GLN A 257 -12.85 -25.51 6.17
CA GLN A 257 -11.64 -24.76 5.81
C GLN A 257 -11.60 -24.39 4.33
N ARG A 258 -12.58 -24.88 3.53
CA ARG A 258 -12.61 -24.72 2.06
C ARG A 258 -11.31 -25.17 1.40
N THR A 259 -10.78 -26.32 1.86
CA THR A 259 -9.56 -26.91 1.31
C THR A 259 -9.87 -28.27 0.71
N VAL A 260 -9.08 -28.65 -0.28
CA VAL A 260 -9.09 -29.98 -0.88
C VAL A 260 -7.66 -30.45 -1.07
N THR A 261 -7.38 -31.68 -0.69
CA THR A 261 -6.04 -32.29 -0.78
C THR A 261 -6.13 -33.67 -1.40
N LEU A 262 -5.07 -34.09 -2.12
CA LEU A 262 -4.94 -35.46 -2.60
C LEU A 262 -4.62 -36.41 -1.44
N THR A 263 -5.17 -37.62 -1.48
CA THR A 263 -4.74 -38.74 -0.61
C THR A 263 -3.45 -39.36 -1.17
N GLU A 264 -2.78 -40.23 -0.40
CA GLU A 264 -1.60 -40.96 -0.89
C GLU A 264 -1.89 -41.68 -2.21
N GLN A 265 -3.05 -42.35 -2.29
CA GLN A 265 -3.49 -43.06 -3.52
C GLN A 265 -3.73 -42.07 -4.68
N GLY A 266 -4.30 -40.91 -4.41
CA GLY A 266 -4.52 -39.87 -5.39
C GLY A 266 -3.20 -39.24 -5.90
N MET A 267 -2.23 -39.10 -4.99
CA MET A 267 -0.88 -38.64 -5.35
C MET A 267 -0.18 -39.61 -6.29
N GLU A 268 -0.14 -40.92 -5.96
CA GLU A 268 0.50 -41.94 -6.80
C GLU A 268 -0.12 -41.98 -8.20
N ARG A 269 -1.45 -41.88 -8.32
CA ARG A 269 -2.12 -41.83 -9.64
C ARG A 269 -1.76 -40.55 -10.41
N MET A 270 -1.75 -39.41 -9.75
CA MET A 270 -1.42 -38.14 -10.37
C MET A 270 0.02 -38.11 -10.84
N GLU A 271 0.97 -38.59 -10.02
CA GLU A 271 2.37 -38.73 -10.39
C GLU A 271 2.57 -39.60 -11.62
N GLN A 272 1.83 -40.74 -11.69
CA GLN A 272 1.90 -41.62 -12.85
C GLN A 272 1.47 -40.88 -14.13
N TRP A 273 0.31 -40.22 -14.12
CA TRP A 273 -0.20 -39.49 -15.29
C TRP A 273 0.69 -38.33 -15.74
N LEU A 274 1.20 -37.57 -14.77
CA LEU A 274 2.09 -36.44 -15.03
C LEU A 274 3.45 -36.92 -15.59
N ARG A 275 3.93 -38.09 -15.14
CA ARG A 275 5.15 -38.71 -15.66
C ARG A 275 4.95 -39.24 -17.06
N GLU A 276 3.81 -39.88 -17.36
CA GLU A 276 3.44 -40.31 -18.71
C GLU A 276 3.33 -39.13 -19.70
N ALA A 277 3.04 -37.94 -19.20
CA ALA A 277 2.96 -36.69 -19.99
C ALA A 277 4.26 -35.89 -20.03
N ASP A 278 5.35 -36.41 -19.43
CA ASP A 278 6.66 -35.73 -19.33
C ASP A 278 6.59 -34.35 -18.64
N LEU A 279 5.68 -34.21 -17.67
CA LEU A 279 5.47 -32.97 -16.92
C LEU A 279 6.19 -32.94 -15.57
N LEU A 280 6.75 -34.08 -15.11
CA LEU A 280 7.54 -34.15 -13.87
C LEU A 280 9.02 -34.20 -14.19
N LYS A 281 9.78 -33.28 -13.56
CA LYS A 281 11.25 -33.19 -13.67
C LYS A 281 11.97 -34.16 -12.73
N SER A 282 11.33 -34.60 -11.66
CA SER A 282 11.88 -35.52 -10.65
C SER A 282 10.91 -36.66 -10.29
N ARG A 283 11.28 -37.52 -9.32
CA ARG A 283 10.51 -38.74 -9.01
C ARG A 283 9.23 -38.49 -8.27
N SER A 284 9.16 -37.47 -7.43
CA SER A 284 7.96 -37.15 -6.64
C SER A 284 7.34 -35.84 -7.03
N LEU A 285 6.00 -35.79 -6.97
CA LEU A 285 5.25 -34.56 -7.22
C LEU A 285 5.64 -33.42 -6.26
N TYR A 286 6.01 -33.75 -5.01
CA TYR A 286 6.38 -32.77 -3.98
C TYR A 286 7.88 -32.46 -3.91
N ASP A 287 8.67 -32.93 -4.85
CA ASP A 287 10.05 -32.48 -4.97
C ASP A 287 10.10 -31.00 -5.34
N VAL A 288 11.15 -30.30 -4.90
CA VAL A 288 11.29 -28.84 -5.08
C VAL A 288 11.20 -28.43 -6.57
N GLU A 289 11.71 -29.25 -7.45
CA GLU A 289 11.68 -29.04 -8.92
C GLU A 289 10.26 -29.06 -9.52
N ASN A 290 9.29 -29.70 -8.81
CA ASN A 290 7.91 -29.87 -9.27
C ASN A 290 6.91 -28.93 -8.57
N VAL A 291 7.37 -27.96 -7.79
CA VAL A 291 6.51 -27.07 -7.01
C VAL A 291 5.45 -26.36 -7.86
N SER A 292 5.83 -25.94 -9.09
CA SER A 292 4.89 -25.34 -10.03
C SER A 292 3.79 -26.30 -10.46
N VAL A 293 4.16 -27.58 -10.71
CA VAL A 293 3.20 -28.63 -11.11
C VAL A 293 2.20 -28.92 -9.99
N VAL A 294 2.71 -29.03 -8.74
CA VAL A 294 1.85 -29.18 -7.53
C VAL A 294 0.85 -28.05 -7.41
N HIS A 295 1.31 -26.81 -7.63
CA HIS A 295 0.43 -25.64 -7.58
C HIS A 295 -0.72 -25.77 -8.58
N HIS A 296 -0.44 -26.01 -9.84
CA HIS A 296 -1.47 -26.15 -10.89
C HIS A 296 -2.43 -27.31 -10.62
N VAL A 297 -1.92 -28.46 -10.16
CA VAL A 297 -2.76 -29.60 -9.76
C VAL A 297 -3.71 -29.21 -8.62
N ASN A 298 -3.21 -28.51 -7.61
CA ASN A 298 -4.03 -28.06 -6.50
C ASN A 298 -5.10 -27.05 -6.93
N GLN A 299 -4.77 -26.09 -7.81
CA GLN A 299 -5.75 -25.13 -8.30
C GLN A 299 -6.82 -25.81 -9.19
N ALA A 300 -6.43 -26.72 -10.05
CA ALA A 300 -7.37 -27.52 -10.84
C ALA A 300 -8.28 -28.37 -9.94
N LEU A 301 -7.73 -29.00 -8.90
CA LEU A 301 -8.50 -29.77 -7.92
C LEU A 301 -9.49 -28.90 -7.16
N ARG A 302 -9.07 -27.70 -6.70
CA ARG A 302 -9.96 -26.70 -6.08
C ARG A 302 -11.08 -26.27 -7.03
N ALA A 303 -10.74 -25.93 -8.26
CA ALA A 303 -11.71 -25.52 -9.29
C ALA A 303 -12.81 -26.56 -9.52
N HIS A 304 -12.45 -27.84 -9.54
CA HIS A 304 -13.41 -28.93 -9.77
C HIS A 304 -14.21 -29.34 -8.53
N LYS A 305 -13.63 -29.27 -7.33
CA LYS A 305 -14.23 -29.87 -6.12
C LYS A 305 -14.87 -28.83 -5.19
N LEU A 306 -14.40 -27.59 -5.18
CA LEU A 306 -14.90 -26.54 -4.29
C LEU A 306 -15.77 -25.50 -4.99
N PHE A 307 -15.57 -25.26 -6.29
CA PHE A 307 -16.29 -24.22 -7.03
C PHE A 307 -17.34 -24.80 -7.97
N GLN A 308 -18.56 -24.29 -7.89
CA GLN A 308 -19.71 -24.76 -8.65
C GLN A 308 -20.22 -23.66 -9.59
N ARG A 309 -20.43 -24.03 -10.86
CA ARG A 309 -21.09 -23.16 -11.83
C ARG A 309 -22.48 -22.73 -11.34
N ASP A 310 -22.89 -21.52 -11.64
CA ASP A 310 -24.16 -20.90 -11.27
C ASP A 310 -24.35 -20.65 -9.76
N LYS A 311 -23.33 -20.94 -8.95
CA LYS A 311 -23.26 -20.65 -7.52
C LYS A 311 -22.11 -19.70 -7.19
N ASP A 312 -20.87 -20.13 -7.50
CA ASP A 312 -19.65 -19.37 -7.19
C ASP A 312 -19.18 -18.53 -8.38
N TYR A 313 -19.53 -18.94 -9.59
CA TYR A 313 -19.25 -18.25 -10.84
C TYR A 313 -20.25 -18.61 -11.94
N ILE A 314 -20.31 -17.79 -12.99
CA ILE A 314 -21.13 -18.01 -14.19
C ILE A 314 -20.25 -17.88 -15.44
N VAL A 315 -20.60 -18.60 -16.50
CA VAL A 315 -19.96 -18.42 -17.82
C VAL A 315 -20.85 -17.54 -18.67
N ARG A 316 -20.36 -16.39 -19.11
CA ARG A 316 -21.09 -15.43 -19.92
C ARG A 316 -20.17 -14.83 -20.99
N ASN A 317 -20.64 -14.82 -22.24
CA ASN A 317 -19.91 -14.29 -23.41
C ASN A 317 -18.52 -14.91 -23.63
N GLY A 318 -18.29 -16.15 -23.20
CA GLY A 318 -16.98 -16.80 -23.30
C GLY A 318 -16.01 -16.49 -22.16
N GLU A 319 -16.49 -15.88 -21.10
CA GLU A 319 -15.69 -15.52 -19.92
C GLU A 319 -16.30 -16.10 -18.64
N VAL A 320 -15.45 -16.47 -17.69
CA VAL A 320 -15.83 -16.84 -16.33
C VAL A 320 -16.01 -15.56 -15.53
N VAL A 321 -17.20 -15.36 -14.97
CA VAL A 321 -17.54 -14.17 -14.14
C VAL A 321 -17.86 -14.63 -12.73
N ILE A 322 -17.20 -14.05 -11.74
CA ILE A 322 -17.38 -14.37 -10.32
C ILE A 322 -18.77 -13.93 -9.85
N ILE A 323 -19.40 -14.75 -9.00
CA ILE A 323 -20.62 -14.39 -8.26
C ILE A 323 -20.19 -14.13 -6.81
N ASP A 324 -20.53 -12.95 -6.30
CA ASP A 324 -20.32 -12.61 -4.90
C ASP A 324 -21.15 -13.49 -3.97
N GLU A 325 -20.50 -14.17 -3.05
CA GLU A 325 -21.11 -15.16 -2.15
C GLU A 325 -22.19 -14.52 -1.25
N PHE A 326 -22.02 -13.26 -0.85
CA PHE A 326 -22.91 -12.58 0.09
C PHE A 326 -24.07 -11.88 -0.59
N THR A 327 -23.83 -11.29 -1.76
CA THR A 327 -24.84 -10.49 -2.47
C THR A 327 -25.48 -11.23 -3.63
N GLY A 328 -24.91 -12.35 -4.10
CA GLY A 328 -25.35 -13.07 -5.28
C GLY A 328 -25.20 -12.28 -6.58
N ARG A 329 -24.43 -11.17 -6.57
CA ARG A 329 -24.23 -10.30 -7.73
C ARG A 329 -23.06 -10.77 -8.58
N MET A 330 -23.18 -10.66 -9.89
CA MET A 330 -22.08 -10.87 -10.81
C MET A 330 -21.05 -9.74 -10.65
N MET A 331 -19.77 -10.08 -10.64
CA MET A 331 -18.65 -9.16 -10.56
C MET A 331 -17.83 -9.21 -11.86
N PRO A 332 -18.25 -8.50 -12.92
CA PRO A 332 -17.50 -8.46 -14.18
C PRO A 332 -16.14 -7.78 -13.96
N GLY A 333 -15.11 -8.32 -14.61
CA GLY A 333 -13.74 -7.79 -14.49
C GLY A 333 -12.96 -8.25 -13.26
N ARG A 334 -13.59 -8.89 -12.28
CA ARG A 334 -12.88 -9.54 -11.17
C ARG A 334 -12.46 -10.95 -11.55
N ARG A 335 -11.26 -11.33 -11.09
CA ARG A 335 -10.69 -12.67 -11.30
C ARG A 335 -10.25 -13.25 -9.96
N TYR A 336 -10.34 -14.57 -9.81
CA TYR A 336 -9.71 -15.28 -8.69
C TYR A 336 -8.19 -15.22 -8.88
N SER A 337 -7.47 -15.05 -7.79
CA SER A 337 -6.01 -15.04 -7.75
C SER A 337 -5.39 -16.43 -7.88
N GLU A 338 -4.07 -16.46 -7.98
CA GLU A 338 -3.25 -17.68 -7.85
C GLU A 338 -3.53 -18.77 -8.89
N GLY A 339 -3.92 -18.42 -10.11
CA GLY A 339 -4.19 -19.40 -11.17
C GLY A 339 -5.54 -20.13 -11.03
N LEU A 340 -6.33 -19.86 -9.96
CA LEU A 340 -7.64 -20.48 -9.81
C LEU A 340 -8.63 -20.08 -10.90
N HIS A 341 -8.58 -18.80 -11.34
CA HIS A 341 -9.46 -18.33 -12.41
C HIS A 341 -9.17 -19.04 -13.73
N GLN A 342 -7.87 -19.21 -14.05
CA GLN A 342 -7.40 -19.96 -15.22
C GLN A 342 -7.79 -21.43 -15.13
N ALA A 343 -7.71 -22.03 -13.93
CA ALA A 343 -8.18 -23.39 -13.70
C ALA A 343 -9.70 -23.53 -13.89
N LEU A 344 -10.48 -22.49 -13.57
CA LEU A 344 -11.93 -22.45 -13.86
C LEU A 344 -12.21 -22.24 -15.34
N GLU A 345 -11.43 -21.39 -16.03
CA GLU A 345 -11.50 -21.21 -17.48
C GLU A 345 -11.18 -22.54 -18.20
N ALA A 346 -10.13 -23.28 -17.76
CA ALA A 346 -9.82 -24.61 -18.27
C ALA A 346 -10.95 -25.61 -18.04
N LYS A 347 -11.49 -25.67 -16.81
CA LYS A 347 -12.63 -26.53 -16.45
C LYS A 347 -13.84 -26.28 -17.32
N GLU A 348 -14.16 -25.01 -17.61
CA GLU A 348 -15.32 -24.62 -18.43
C GLU A 348 -14.99 -24.55 -19.94
N ARG A 349 -13.77 -24.92 -20.34
CA ARG A 349 -13.26 -24.87 -21.72
C ARG A 349 -13.45 -23.51 -22.37
N GLN A 350 -13.20 -22.45 -21.59
CA GLN A 350 -13.16 -21.08 -22.07
C GLN A 350 -11.74 -20.71 -22.48
N PRO A 351 -11.55 -19.66 -23.30
CA PRO A 351 -10.22 -19.13 -23.59
C PRO A 351 -9.54 -18.73 -22.27
N ILE A 352 -8.38 -19.33 -21.99
CA ILE A 352 -7.61 -19.03 -20.79
C ILE A 352 -6.93 -17.69 -21.02
N GLN A 353 -7.24 -16.73 -20.18
CA GLN A 353 -6.60 -15.42 -20.23
C GLN A 353 -5.20 -15.47 -19.60
N PRO A 354 -4.23 -14.69 -20.10
CA PRO A 354 -2.90 -14.66 -19.53
C PRO A 354 -2.96 -14.40 -18.00
N GLU A 355 -2.13 -15.09 -17.28
CA GLU A 355 -1.93 -14.87 -15.85
C GLU A 355 -1.05 -13.65 -15.65
N ASN A 356 -1.38 -12.80 -14.68
CA ASN A 356 -0.49 -11.72 -14.31
C ASN A 356 0.59 -12.29 -13.38
N GLN A 357 1.85 -12.16 -13.79
CA GLN A 357 3.01 -12.58 -13.03
C GLN A 357 3.42 -11.46 -12.08
N THR A 358 3.76 -11.79 -10.83
CA THR A 358 4.41 -10.88 -9.91
C THR A 358 5.80 -10.52 -10.45
N LEU A 359 6.00 -9.26 -10.81
CA LEU A 359 7.29 -8.72 -11.26
C LEU A 359 8.13 -8.27 -10.08
N ALA A 360 7.50 -7.65 -9.10
CA ALA A 360 8.14 -7.20 -7.87
C ALA A 360 7.10 -7.09 -6.75
N SER A 361 7.50 -7.36 -5.54
CA SER A 361 6.64 -7.22 -4.36
C SER A 361 7.43 -6.78 -3.13
N ILE A 362 6.78 -6.07 -2.21
CA ILE A 362 7.34 -5.73 -0.90
C ILE A 362 6.21 -5.54 0.12
N THR A 363 6.43 -5.98 1.35
CA THR A 363 5.51 -5.64 2.44
C THR A 363 5.78 -4.24 2.97
N PHE A 364 4.76 -3.57 3.52
CA PHE A 364 4.96 -2.27 4.18
C PHE A 364 5.97 -2.36 5.32
N GLN A 365 5.95 -3.47 6.07
CA GLN A 365 6.89 -3.70 7.15
C GLN A 365 8.33 -3.61 6.65
N ASN A 366 8.66 -4.32 5.58
CA ASN A 366 9.99 -4.35 5.02
C ASN A 366 10.35 -3.04 4.32
N TYR A 367 9.40 -2.36 3.67
CA TYR A 367 9.62 -1.05 3.08
C TYR A 367 9.99 0.00 4.15
N PHE A 368 9.20 0.14 5.22
CA PHE A 368 9.46 1.14 6.24
C PHE A 368 10.68 0.84 7.11
N ARG A 369 11.08 -0.43 7.23
CA ARG A 369 12.35 -0.83 7.88
C ARG A 369 13.61 -0.39 7.12
N MET A 370 13.51 0.03 5.87
CA MET A 370 14.64 0.55 5.11
C MET A 370 15.04 1.96 5.54
N TYR A 371 14.15 2.71 6.17
CA TYR A 371 14.50 4.04 6.66
C TYR A 371 15.50 3.96 7.81
N GLU A 372 16.59 4.73 7.69
CA GLU A 372 17.60 4.83 8.77
C GLU A 372 16.98 5.39 10.05
N LYS A 373 16.02 6.31 9.91
CA LYS A 373 15.23 6.84 11.01
C LYS A 373 13.76 6.88 10.61
N LEU A 374 12.94 6.15 11.34
CA LEU A 374 11.50 6.09 11.18
C LEU A 374 10.82 6.71 12.41
N ALA A 375 9.79 7.51 12.19
CA ALA A 375 8.94 8.05 13.24
C ALA A 375 7.47 7.97 12.81
N GLY A 376 6.57 8.03 13.78
CA GLY A 376 5.15 7.98 13.50
C GLY A 376 4.32 8.84 14.43
N MET A 377 3.16 9.26 13.97
CA MET A 377 2.19 10.00 14.78
C MET A 377 0.78 9.47 14.55
N THR A 378 0.02 9.37 15.63
CA THR A 378 -1.40 8.98 15.62
C THR A 378 -2.08 9.39 16.92
N GLY A 379 -3.39 9.23 17.01
CA GLY A 379 -4.16 9.41 18.25
C GLY A 379 -4.30 8.16 19.10
N THR A 380 -3.85 6.99 18.64
CA THR A 380 -4.24 5.66 19.16
C THR A 380 -3.18 4.57 18.97
N ALA A 381 -1.91 4.80 19.32
CA ALA A 381 -0.84 3.83 19.16
C ALA A 381 -0.62 2.91 20.37
N VAL A 382 -0.94 3.35 21.58
CA VAL A 382 -0.62 2.63 22.83
C VAL A 382 -1.23 1.23 22.89
N THR A 383 -2.39 1.02 22.26
CA THR A 383 -3.02 -0.31 22.20
C THR A 383 -2.20 -1.34 21.44
N GLU A 384 -1.38 -0.91 20.48
CA GLU A 384 -0.54 -1.73 19.60
C GLU A 384 0.96 -1.50 19.86
N ALA A 385 1.32 -0.94 21.04
CA ALA A 385 2.70 -0.56 21.35
C ALA A 385 3.69 -1.74 21.28
N ASP A 386 3.27 -2.93 21.69
CA ASP A 386 4.07 -4.15 21.62
C ASP A 386 4.37 -4.53 20.16
N GLU A 387 3.39 -4.39 19.26
CA GLU A 387 3.57 -4.67 17.83
C GLU A 387 4.51 -3.66 17.17
N PHE A 388 4.37 -2.37 17.46
CA PHE A 388 5.29 -1.34 16.97
C PHE A 388 6.72 -1.59 17.42
N GLN A 389 6.91 -2.02 18.66
CA GLN A 389 8.24 -2.35 19.19
C GLN A 389 8.82 -3.62 18.55
N ASP A 390 8.02 -4.69 18.44
CA ASP A 390 8.47 -6.00 17.93
C ASP A 390 8.82 -5.95 16.43
N ILE A 391 7.97 -5.28 15.62
CA ILE A 391 8.10 -5.28 14.16
C ILE A 391 9.02 -4.16 13.66
N TYR A 392 8.85 -2.93 14.20
CA TYR A 392 9.51 -1.73 13.67
C TYR A 392 10.56 -1.15 14.60
N GLY A 393 10.69 -1.66 15.82
CA GLY A 393 11.59 -1.10 16.84
C GLY A 393 11.15 0.28 17.36
N LEU A 394 9.87 0.65 17.18
CA LEU A 394 9.36 1.97 17.52
C LEU A 394 8.76 2.01 18.94
N GLU A 395 9.34 2.84 19.80
CA GLU A 395 8.76 3.14 21.12
C GLU A 395 7.59 4.11 20.99
N VAL A 396 6.47 3.83 21.69
CA VAL A 396 5.30 4.70 21.72
C VAL A 396 5.33 5.58 22.95
N LEU A 397 5.22 6.91 22.77
CA LEU A 397 5.08 7.86 23.87
C LEU A 397 3.73 8.60 23.76
N GLU A 398 2.95 8.53 24.84
CA GLU A 398 1.68 9.26 24.96
C GLU A 398 1.97 10.70 25.42
N ILE A 399 1.67 11.66 24.55
CA ILE A 399 1.84 13.10 24.82
C ILE A 399 0.60 13.63 25.52
N PRO A 400 0.75 14.39 26.62
CA PRO A 400 -0.40 14.98 27.29
C PRO A 400 -1.11 15.97 26.37
N THR A 401 -2.44 16.08 26.53
CA THR A 401 -3.24 17.07 25.80
C THR A 401 -2.95 18.50 26.27
N ASN A 402 -3.04 19.45 25.34
CA ASN A 402 -2.85 20.89 25.67
C ASN A 402 -3.90 21.39 26.66
N MET A 403 -5.17 21.00 26.45
CA MET A 403 -6.28 21.30 27.37
C MET A 403 -6.83 20.01 27.95
N PRO A 404 -7.32 20.02 29.21
CA PRO A 404 -7.93 18.83 29.80
C PRO A 404 -9.11 18.32 28.96
N MET A 405 -9.16 17.01 28.70
CA MET A 405 -10.30 16.39 28.03
C MET A 405 -11.49 16.31 28.98
N ILE A 406 -12.62 16.92 28.60
CA ILE A 406 -13.87 16.96 29.37
C ILE A 406 -15.01 16.18 28.72
N ARG A 407 -14.71 15.45 27.60
CA ARG A 407 -15.67 14.55 26.95
C ARG A 407 -16.16 13.49 27.93
N ILE A 408 -17.46 13.17 27.85
CA ILE A 408 -18.10 12.11 28.61
C ILE A 408 -18.21 10.86 27.69
N ASP A 409 -17.56 9.77 28.10
CA ASP A 409 -17.68 8.47 27.42
C ASP A 409 -18.69 7.64 28.25
N ASP A 410 -19.91 7.51 27.72
CA ASP A 410 -21.00 6.76 28.38
C ASP A 410 -20.76 5.24 28.27
N ASP A 411 -21.30 4.46 29.19
CA ASP A 411 -21.32 3.01 29.15
C ASP A 411 -22.07 2.49 27.91
N ASP A 412 -21.62 1.37 27.37
CA ASP A 412 -22.26 0.74 26.21
C ASP A 412 -23.65 0.22 26.56
N GLU A 413 -24.60 0.36 25.64
CA GLU A 413 -25.95 -0.23 25.75
C GLU A 413 -26.04 -1.49 24.89
N VAL A 414 -26.28 -2.63 25.51
CA VAL A 414 -26.40 -3.93 24.81
C VAL A 414 -27.85 -4.36 24.74
N TYR A 415 -28.35 -4.56 23.54
CA TYR A 415 -29.70 -5.02 23.23
C TYR A 415 -29.67 -6.49 22.77
N ARG A 416 -30.80 -7.17 22.91
CA ARG A 416 -30.91 -8.56 22.44
C ARG A 416 -30.94 -8.65 20.90
N LYS A 417 -31.73 -7.76 20.26
CA LYS A 417 -31.93 -7.74 18.82
C LYS A 417 -31.44 -6.46 18.18
N ALA A 418 -30.95 -6.55 16.97
CA ALA A 418 -30.53 -5.40 16.17
C ALA A 418 -31.68 -4.37 15.97
N ALA A 419 -32.91 -4.82 15.79
CA ALA A 419 -34.08 -3.94 15.67
C ALA A 419 -34.33 -3.07 16.92
N GLU A 420 -34.03 -3.58 18.12
CA GLU A 420 -34.13 -2.83 19.37
C GLU A 420 -33.03 -1.76 19.47
N LYS A 421 -31.79 -2.15 19.13
CA LYS A 421 -30.63 -1.27 19.01
C LYS A 421 -30.92 -0.08 18.09
N PHE A 422 -31.39 -0.33 16.89
CA PHE A 422 -31.69 0.73 15.93
C PHE A 422 -32.83 1.66 16.37
N ARG A 423 -33.80 1.18 17.12
CA ARG A 423 -34.85 2.03 17.74
C ARG A 423 -34.26 2.99 18.77
N ALA A 424 -33.31 2.51 19.59
CA ALA A 424 -32.64 3.34 20.58
C ALA A 424 -31.73 4.38 19.93
N ILE A 425 -30.97 4.00 18.91
CA ILE A 425 -30.15 4.91 18.10
C ILE A 425 -31.00 6.03 17.53
N ARG A 426 -32.14 5.70 16.93
CA ARG A 426 -33.07 6.71 16.39
C ARG A 426 -33.57 7.66 17.45
N ALA A 427 -33.99 7.15 18.61
CA ALA A 427 -34.48 7.99 19.70
C ALA A 427 -33.42 9.01 20.16
N LEU A 428 -32.14 8.59 20.24
CA LEU A 428 -31.05 9.48 20.57
C LEU A 428 -30.78 10.51 19.48
N ILE A 429 -30.84 10.13 18.20
CA ILE A 429 -30.68 11.04 17.05
C ILE A 429 -31.79 12.14 17.11
N GLU A 430 -33.05 11.76 17.37
CA GLU A 430 -34.16 12.69 17.46
C GLU A 430 -34.01 13.64 18.67
N ASP A 431 -33.55 13.15 19.81
CA ASP A 431 -33.27 13.98 21.01
C ASP A 431 -32.12 14.97 20.76
N CYS A 432 -30.99 14.50 20.17
CA CYS A 432 -29.89 15.40 19.85
C CYS A 432 -30.31 16.48 18.84
N LYS A 433 -31.10 16.10 17.81
CA LYS A 433 -31.64 17.06 16.85
C LYS A 433 -32.51 18.11 17.51
N ALA A 434 -33.38 17.71 18.45
CA ALA A 434 -34.25 18.63 19.21
C ALA A 434 -33.43 19.63 20.04
N ARG A 435 -32.29 19.19 20.60
CA ARG A 435 -31.37 20.05 21.38
C ARG A 435 -30.44 20.89 20.51
N GLY A 436 -30.40 20.64 19.18
CA GLY A 436 -29.44 21.25 18.29
C GLY A 436 -28.00 20.70 18.45
N GLN A 437 -27.84 19.52 19.04
CA GLN A 437 -26.55 18.87 19.19
C GLN A 437 -26.16 18.14 17.90
N PRO A 438 -24.96 18.37 17.33
CA PRO A 438 -24.50 17.60 16.15
C PRO A 438 -24.18 16.16 16.53
N VAL A 439 -24.49 15.21 15.62
CA VAL A 439 -24.29 13.77 15.84
C VAL A 439 -23.48 13.16 14.69
N LEU A 440 -22.45 12.42 15.06
CA LEU A 440 -21.71 11.54 14.16
C LEU A 440 -22.02 10.10 14.50
N VAL A 441 -22.61 9.36 13.56
CA VAL A 441 -22.93 7.94 13.72
C VAL A 441 -21.88 7.12 12.99
N GLY A 442 -21.08 6.36 13.72
CA GLY A 442 -20.09 5.42 13.21
C GLY A 442 -20.67 4.05 12.92
N THR A 443 -20.47 3.52 11.72
CA THR A 443 -20.88 2.18 11.31
C THR A 443 -19.67 1.36 10.85
N THR A 444 -19.75 0.03 10.95
CA THR A 444 -18.64 -0.87 10.63
C THR A 444 -18.53 -1.21 9.13
N SER A 445 -19.59 -1.01 8.35
CA SER A 445 -19.57 -1.28 6.91
C SER A 445 -20.46 -0.31 6.13
N ILE A 446 -20.24 -0.24 4.80
CA ILE A 446 -21.07 0.54 3.87
C ILE A 446 -22.52 0.07 3.94
N GLU A 447 -22.73 -1.26 3.95
CA GLU A 447 -24.07 -1.86 3.99
C GLU A 447 -24.85 -1.42 5.24
N LYS A 448 -24.21 -1.48 6.44
CA LYS A 448 -24.82 -1.04 7.69
C LYS A 448 -25.13 0.46 7.70
N SER A 449 -24.30 1.28 7.04
CA SER A 449 -24.57 2.70 6.87
C SER A 449 -25.82 2.96 6.02
N GLU A 450 -25.98 2.21 4.92
CA GLU A 450 -27.15 2.32 4.05
C GLU A 450 -28.43 1.76 4.72
N GLN A 451 -28.34 0.69 5.51
CA GLN A 451 -29.47 0.16 6.29
C GLN A 451 -30.00 1.22 7.28
N LEU A 452 -29.09 1.89 7.99
CA LEU A 452 -29.48 2.96 8.89
C LEU A 452 -30.08 4.15 8.15
N ALA A 453 -29.51 4.52 7.03
CA ALA A 453 -30.03 5.59 6.17
C ALA A 453 -31.45 5.29 5.66
N GLU A 454 -31.69 4.07 5.20
CA GLU A 454 -33.01 3.63 4.73
C GLU A 454 -34.03 3.66 5.87
N MET A 455 -33.63 3.27 7.07
CA MET A 455 -34.50 3.38 8.25
C MET A 455 -34.87 4.84 8.55
N LEU A 456 -33.91 5.79 8.46
CA LEU A 456 -34.19 7.21 8.65
C LEU A 456 -35.09 7.77 7.55
N ARG A 457 -34.86 7.41 6.26
CA ARG A 457 -35.72 7.82 5.13
C ARG A 457 -37.18 7.38 5.34
N ARG A 458 -37.42 6.15 5.82
CA ARG A 458 -38.77 5.66 6.18
C ARG A 458 -39.45 6.44 7.29
N GLN A 459 -38.69 7.20 8.06
CA GLN A 459 -39.18 8.07 9.15
C GLN A 459 -39.31 9.55 8.73
N GLY A 460 -39.20 9.82 7.43
CA GLY A 460 -39.33 11.18 6.90
C GLY A 460 -38.08 12.04 7.04
N TRP A 461 -36.90 11.42 7.18
CA TRP A 461 -35.64 12.11 7.06
C TRP A 461 -35.20 12.14 5.59
N GLU A 462 -34.66 13.27 5.15
CA GLU A 462 -34.15 13.46 3.80
C GLU A 462 -32.62 13.35 3.82
N GLN A 463 -32.08 12.57 2.89
CA GLN A 463 -30.64 12.53 2.68
C GLN A 463 -30.23 13.73 1.84
N HIS A 464 -29.29 14.50 2.31
CA HIS A 464 -28.71 15.62 1.58
C HIS A 464 -27.23 15.38 1.31
N ASP A 465 -26.80 15.79 0.14
CA ASP A 465 -25.39 15.90 -0.19
C ASP A 465 -24.88 17.26 0.29
N PHE A 466 -24.17 17.27 1.43
CA PHE A 466 -23.61 18.50 1.98
C PHE A 466 -22.42 19.06 1.18
N ALA A 467 -22.01 18.40 0.13
CA ALA A 467 -21.06 18.92 -0.85
C ALA A 467 -21.74 19.91 -1.83
N ASP A 468 -23.07 19.79 -2.05
CA ASP A 468 -23.82 20.75 -2.85
C ASP A 468 -24.09 22.02 -2.04
N PRO A 469 -23.64 23.21 -2.49
CA PRO A 469 -23.90 24.48 -1.83
C PRO A 469 -25.38 24.79 -1.60
N ASN A 470 -26.28 24.29 -2.48
CA ASN A 470 -27.73 24.48 -2.34
C ASN A 470 -28.35 23.59 -1.26
N ALA A 471 -27.88 22.33 -1.15
CA ALA A 471 -28.29 21.42 -0.09
C ALA A 471 -27.80 21.86 1.29
N PHE A 472 -26.69 22.57 1.32
CA PHE A 472 -26.07 23.19 2.46
C PHE A 472 -26.97 24.19 3.19
N SER A 473 -27.77 24.97 2.45
CA SER A 473 -28.73 25.91 3.00
C SER A 473 -29.76 25.26 3.90
N ALA A 474 -30.03 23.96 3.73
CA ALA A 474 -30.95 23.20 4.57
C ALA A 474 -30.45 23.03 6.04
N LEU A 475 -29.13 23.12 6.28
CA LEU A 475 -28.55 23.11 7.63
C LEU A 475 -28.61 24.47 8.32
N TYR A 476 -28.70 25.55 7.54
CA TYR A 476 -28.67 26.93 8.02
C TYR A 476 -30.05 27.58 7.77
N SER A 477 -30.90 27.68 8.77
CA SER A 477 -32.13 28.43 8.66
C SER A 477 -31.98 29.82 9.31
N GLY A 478 -31.85 30.87 8.46
CA GLY A 478 -31.85 32.27 8.87
C GLY A 478 -30.83 32.66 9.97
N ASP A 479 -31.05 33.79 10.59
CA ASP A 479 -30.17 34.32 11.66
C ASP A 479 -30.23 33.51 13.00
N GLU A 480 -31.20 32.62 13.18
CA GLU A 480 -31.48 31.96 14.44
C GLU A 480 -30.94 30.54 14.64
N GLY A 481 -30.27 29.92 13.69
CA GLY A 481 -29.57 28.66 13.93
C GLY A 481 -30.10 27.41 13.25
N ALA A 482 -29.94 26.27 13.86
CA ALA A 482 -30.17 24.95 13.26
C ALA A 482 -31.56 24.80 12.64
N SER A 483 -31.59 24.39 11.36
CA SER A 483 -32.83 24.06 10.67
C SER A 483 -33.58 22.95 11.41
N LYS A 484 -34.90 23.08 11.50
CA LYS A 484 -35.81 22.03 11.99
C LYS A 484 -35.99 20.90 10.99
N ALA A 485 -35.47 21.03 9.76
CA ALA A 485 -35.54 20.03 8.73
C ALA A 485 -34.85 18.74 9.20
N LYS A 486 -35.52 17.61 8.96
CA LYS A 486 -34.97 16.27 9.25
C LYS A 486 -34.03 15.86 8.11
N VAL A 487 -32.81 16.40 8.09
CA VAL A 487 -31.81 16.11 7.06
C VAL A 487 -30.62 15.39 7.67
N PHE A 488 -30.04 14.47 6.90
CA PHE A 488 -28.80 13.76 7.26
C PHE A 488 -27.88 13.57 6.04
N ALA A 489 -26.58 13.39 6.30
CA ALA A 489 -25.59 13.04 5.27
C ALA A 489 -25.03 11.64 5.51
N ILE A 490 -24.60 11.00 4.44
CA ILE A 490 -23.88 9.72 4.47
C ILE A 490 -22.47 9.96 3.95
N LEU A 491 -21.50 9.41 4.68
CA LEU A 491 -20.10 9.44 4.37
C LEU A 491 -19.55 8.01 4.34
N ASN A 492 -19.35 7.46 3.16
CA ASN A 492 -18.76 6.15 2.96
C ASN A 492 -17.86 6.16 1.70
N ALA A 493 -17.18 5.06 1.40
CA ALA A 493 -16.23 4.97 0.30
C ALA A 493 -16.81 5.32 -1.10
N ARG A 494 -18.13 5.39 -1.25
CA ARG A 494 -18.78 5.83 -2.50
C ARG A 494 -18.74 7.35 -2.71
N TYR A 495 -18.43 8.14 -1.66
CA TYR A 495 -18.46 9.60 -1.66
C TYR A 495 -17.10 10.23 -1.31
N HIS A 496 -16.01 9.59 -1.74
CA HIS A 496 -14.65 9.98 -1.36
C HIS A 496 -14.29 11.44 -1.73
N GLU A 497 -14.72 11.91 -2.89
CA GLU A 497 -14.44 13.29 -3.31
C GLU A 497 -15.19 14.34 -2.49
N GLN A 498 -16.33 13.96 -1.94
CA GLN A 498 -17.20 14.84 -1.15
C GLN A 498 -16.89 14.77 0.34
N GLU A 499 -16.05 13.84 0.74
CA GLU A 499 -15.73 13.52 2.13
C GLU A 499 -15.33 14.75 2.94
N ALA A 500 -14.39 15.53 2.44
CA ALA A 500 -13.90 16.70 3.12
C ALA A 500 -15.00 17.76 3.36
N TYR A 501 -15.91 17.91 2.40
CA TYR A 501 -17.04 18.85 2.51
C TYR A 501 -18.09 18.38 3.49
N ILE A 502 -18.43 17.09 3.48
CA ILE A 502 -19.41 16.51 4.41
C ILE A 502 -18.88 16.60 5.85
N VAL A 503 -17.61 16.26 6.07
CA VAL A 503 -16.97 16.32 7.39
C VAL A 503 -16.89 17.77 7.90
N ALA A 504 -16.60 18.72 7.01
CA ALA A 504 -16.54 20.14 7.36
C ALA A 504 -17.87 20.65 7.97
N GLN A 505 -19.00 20.04 7.63
CA GLN A 505 -20.32 20.44 8.10
C GLN A 505 -20.87 19.57 9.25
N ALA A 506 -20.21 18.46 9.56
CA ALA A 506 -20.66 17.53 10.60
C ALA A 506 -20.74 18.16 12.00
N GLY A 507 -20.05 19.28 12.24
CA GLY A 507 -20.08 20.03 13.50
C GLY A 507 -21.14 21.13 13.59
N VAL A 508 -21.97 21.33 12.56
CA VAL A 508 -23.04 22.33 12.56
C VAL A 508 -24.15 21.92 13.54
N PRO A 509 -24.73 22.82 14.35
CA PRO A 509 -25.80 22.47 15.29
C PRO A 509 -26.93 21.68 14.64
N GLY A 510 -27.20 20.48 15.20
CA GLY A 510 -28.24 19.58 14.71
C GLY A 510 -27.96 18.88 13.39
N ALA A 511 -26.72 18.91 12.89
CA ALA A 511 -26.29 18.09 11.78
C ALA A 511 -26.21 16.60 12.19
N ILE A 512 -26.70 15.70 11.31
CA ILE A 512 -26.63 14.26 11.49
C ILE A 512 -25.78 13.70 10.35
N THR A 513 -24.67 13.08 10.70
CA THR A 513 -23.74 12.46 9.73
C THR A 513 -23.57 10.99 10.03
N ILE A 514 -23.88 10.12 9.09
CA ILE A 514 -23.64 8.68 9.18
C ILE A 514 -22.34 8.42 8.42
N ALA A 515 -21.33 7.88 9.10
CA ALA A 515 -20.04 7.64 8.51
C ALA A 515 -19.61 6.19 8.71
N THR A 516 -18.99 5.58 7.69
CA THR A 516 -18.20 4.38 7.90
C THR A 516 -16.91 4.73 8.64
N ASN A 517 -16.36 3.78 9.35
CA ASN A 517 -15.26 3.99 10.29
C ASN A 517 -14.05 4.74 9.72
N MET A 518 -13.64 4.44 8.50
CA MET A 518 -12.46 5.05 7.86
C MET A 518 -12.77 6.40 7.21
N ALA A 519 -14.04 6.71 6.96
CA ALA A 519 -14.44 7.93 6.31
C ALA A 519 -14.19 9.16 7.20
N GLY A 520 -13.63 10.22 6.64
CA GLY A 520 -13.27 11.45 7.34
C GLY A 520 -11.97 11.37 8.16
N ARG A 521 -11.15 10.33 8.01
CA ARG A 521 -9.85 10.21 8.70
C ARG A 521 -8.90 11.32 8.21
N GLY A 522 -8.11 11.88 9.12
CA GLY A 522 -7.22 12.99 8.80
C GLY A 522 -7.91 14.36 8.60
N THR A 523 -9.26 14.41 8.67
CA THR A 523 -10.04 15.66 8.57
C THR A 523 -10.66 16.01 9.92
N ASP A 524 -10.54 17.27 10.31
CA ASP A 524 -11.06 17.78 11.59
C ASP A 524 -12.54 18.17 11.50
N ILE A 525 -13.35 17.72 12.48
CA ILE A 525 -14.74 18.16 12.65
C ILE A 525 -14.73 19.39 13.55
N GLN A 526 -14.96 20.55 12.97
CA GLN A 526 -15.04 21.82 13.70
C GLN A 526 -16.46 22.10 14.12
N LEU A 527 -16.67 22.41 15.41
CA LEU A 527 -17.98 22.81 15.89
C LEU A 527 -18.42 24.12 15.24
N GLY A 528 -19.67 24.18 14.79
CA GLY A 528 -20.19 25.31 14.01
C GLY A 528 -19.95 25.22 12.50
N GLY A 529 -19.14 24.27 12.05
CA GLY A 529 -18.72 24.08 10.65
C GLY A 529 -17.33 24.67 10.35
N ASN A 530 -16.79 24.36 9.19
CA ASN A 530 -15.48 24.88 8.74
C ASN A 530 -15.65 26.16 7.90
N ALA A 531 -15.27 27.30 8.49
CA ALA A 531 -15.42 28.61 7.86
C ALA A 531 -14.58 28.74 6.58
N ASP A 532 -13.36 28.22 6.56
CA ASP A 532 -12.45 28.37 5.42
C ASP A 532 -12.91 27.54 4.20
N MET A 533 -13.40 26.31 4.43
CA MET A 533 -14.00 25.53 3.36
C MET A 533 -15.26 26.16 2.81
N ARG A 534 -16.10 26.70 3.69
CA ARG A 534 -17.31 27.40 3.29
C ARG A 534 -17.00 28.68 2.48
N ILE A 535 -15.98 29.44 2.87
CA ILE A 535 -15.50 30.60 2.11
C ILE A 535 -15.01 30.17 0.72
N ARG A 536 -14.26 29.08 0.63
CA ARG A 536 -13.80 28.54 -0.67
C ARG A 536 -14.95 28.12 -1.59
N GLN A 537 -16.03 27.55 -1.05
CA GLN A 537 -17.22 27.15 -1.83
C GLN A 537 -18.08 28.33 -2.23
N GLU A 538 -18.49 29.16 -1.27
CA GLU A 538 -19.43 30.29 -1.53
C GLU A 538 -18.79 31.42 -2.35
N LEU A 539 -17.47 31.55 -2.31
CA LEU A 539 -16.70 32.59 -3.02
C LEU A 539 -15.74 32.01 -4.07
N ALA A 540 -16.11 30.90 -4.67
CA ALA A 540 -15.29 30.24 -5.70
C ALA A 540 -15.04 31.14 -6.91
N ASP A 541 -15.94 32.11 -7.19
CA ASP A 541 -15.82 33.06 -8.29
C ASP A 541 -14.67 34.08 -8.11
N ILE A 542 -14.14 34.21 -6.91
CA ILE A 542 -13.00 35.11 -6.63
C ILE A 542 -11.71 34.27 -6.68
N GLU A 543 -10.91 34.41 -7.72
CA GLU A 543 -9.67 33.63 -7.90
C GLU A 543 -8.58 34.01 -6.90
N ASP A 544 -8.44 35.29 -6.58
CA ASP A 544 -7.41 35.74 -5.62
C ASP A 544 -7.83 35.37 -4.17
N MET A 545 -7.01 34.47 -3.57
CA MET A 545 -7.23 33.97 -2.23
C MET A 545 -7.21 35.07 -1.18
N ARG A 546 -6.37 36.13 -1.35
CA ARG A 546 -6.28 37.25 -0.40
C ARG A 546 -7.49 38.17 -0.51
N GLU A 547 -8.01 38.38 -1.71
CA GLU A 547 -9.23 39.16 -1.94
C GLU A 547 -10.45 38.40 -1.41
N ARG A 548 -10.53 37.10 -1.65
CA ARG A 548 -11.55 36.21 -1.13
C ARG A 548 -11.67 36.29 0.39
N GLU A 549 -10.53 36.19 1.08
CA GLU A 549 -10.50 36.25 2.56
C GLU A 549 -10.86 37.64 3.14
N ARG A 550 -10.57 38.71 2.42
CA ARG A 550 -10.90 40.08 2.84
C ARG A 550 -12.32 40.51 2.50
N SER A 551 -13.04 39.72 1.75
CA SER A 551 -14.40 40.03 1.32
C SER A 551 -15.34 40.28 2.52
N PRO A 552 -16.35 41.14 2.42
CA PRO A 552 -17.37 41.31 3.45
C PRO A 552 -18.09 39.99 3.75
N ARG A 553 -18.31 39.16 2.73
CA ARG A 553 -19.00 37.89 2.87
C ARG A 553 -18.16 36.86 3.67
N ALA A 554 -16.85 36.83 3.48
CA ALA A 554 -15.97 35.94 4.26
C ALA A 554 -16.02 36.31 5.76
N ARG A 555 -16.05 37.59 6.07
CA ARG A 555 -16.20 38.08 7.49
C ARG A 555 -17.55 37.68 8.08
N GLU A 556 -18.62 37.78 7.30
CA GLU A 556 -19.95 37.35 7.70
C GLU A 556 -20.02 35.85 7.97
N ILE A 557 -19.44 35.02 7.07
CA ILE A 557 -19.35 33.56 7.23
C ILE A 557 -18.62 33.21 8.54
N ARG A 558 -17.45 33.82 8.78
CA ARG A 558 -16.70 33.59 10.04
C ARG A 558 -17.51 33.96 11.28
N ALA A 559 -18.20 35.11 11.26
CA ALA A 559 -19.06 35.52 12.36
C ALA A 559 -20.25 34.57 12.56
N GLN A 560 -20.83 34.03 11.47
CA GLN A 560 -21.92 33.07 11.54
C GLN A 560 -21.43 31.72 12.10
N VAL A 561 -20.30 31.20 11.64
CA VAL A 561 -19.71 29.97 12.16
C VAL A 561 -19.35 30.09 13.63
N ALA A 562 -18.82 31.24 14.07
CA ALA A 562 -18.55 31.49 15.50
C ALA A 562 -19.81 31.38 16.35
N ARG A 563 -20.92 32.03 15.92
CA ARG A 563 -22.22 31.93 16.64
C ARG A 563 -22.77 30.51 16.66
N LEU A 564 -22.60 29.76 15.55
CA LEU A 564 -23.01 28.34 15.47
C LEU A 564 -22.15 27.46 16.38
N LYS A 565 -20.85 27.77 16.49
CA LYS A 565 -19.95 27.09 17.44
C LYS A 565 -20.43 27.25 18.86
N ASP A 566 -20.77 28.47 19.29
CA ASP A 566 -21.28 28.73 20.63
C ASP A 566 -22.58 27.94 20.91
N LYS A 567 -23.47 27.83 19.90
CA LYS A 567 -24.70 27.01 20.03
C LYS A 567 -24.41 25.54 20.15
N ALA A 568 -23.46 24.99 19.34
CA ALA A 568 -23.06 23.60 19.41
C ALA A 568 -22.42 23.27 20.79
N LEU A 569 -21.58 24.17 21.30
CA LEU A 569 -20.99 24.07 22.64
C LEU A 569 -22.05 24.04 23.73
N ALA A 570 -23.03 24.97 23.68
CA ALA A 570 -24.15 25.04 24.64
C ALA A 570 -25.04 23.78 24.58
N ALA A 571 -25.14 23.11 23.39
CA ALA A 571 -25.88 21.88 23.23
C ALA A 571 -25.13 20.63 23.73
N GLY A 572 -23.87 20.78 24.19
CA GLY A 572 -23.03 19.69 24.70
C GLY A 572 -21.95 19.20 23.75
N GLY A 573 -21.65 19.94 22.68
CA GLY A 573 -20.64 19.58 21.68
C GLY A 573 -21.06 18.43 20.77
N LEU A 574 -20.08 17.81 20.06
CA LEU A 574 -20.35 16.70 19.15
C LEU A 574 -20.69 15.42 19.93
N TYR A 575 -21.80 14.77 19.56
CA TYR A 575 -22.16 13.45 20.04
C TYR A 575 -21.67 12.38 19.05
N VAL A 576 -20.81 11.49 19.50
CA VAL A 576 -20.33 10.34 18.69
C VAL A 576 -21.07 9.09 19.12
N LEU A 577 -21.70 8.45 18.16
CA LEU A 577 -22.51 7.25 18.36
C LEU A 577 -21.90 6.12 17.54
N GLY A 578 -21.48 5.03 18.20
CA GLY A 578 -21.07 3.80 17.55
C GLY A 578 -22.23 2.82 17.45
N THR A 579 -22.49 2.26 16.27
CA THR A 579 -23.55 1.25 16.07
C THR A 579 -23.11 -0.16 16.45
N GLU A 580 -21.79 -0.39 16.54
CA GLU A 580 -21.16 -1.66 16.92
C GLU A 580 -19.76 -1.39 17.47
N ARG A 581 -19.17 -2.36 18.16
CA ARG A 581 -17.76 -2.38 18.46
C ARG A 581 -16.99 -2.98 17.30
N HIS A 582 -15.83 -2.39 17.01
CA HIS A 582 -14.91 -2.89 16.00
C HIS A 582 -14.07 -4.04 16.56
N GLU A 583 -13.39 -4.77 15.69
CA GLU A 583 -12.45 -5.82 16.06
C GLU A 583 -11.28 -5.31 16.89
N SER A 584 -10.88 -4.05 16.70
CA SER A 584 -9.80 -3.38 17.45
C SER A 584 -10.35 -2.22 18.29
N ARG A 585 -9.92 -2.17 19.57
CA ARG A 585 -10.19 -1.07 20.51
C ARG A 585 -9.68 0.27 19.99
N ARG A 586 -8.60 0.23 19.20
CA ARG A 586 -7.99 1.39 18.60
C ARG A 586 -8.97 2.13 17.69
N ILE A 587 -9.71 1.40 16.88
CA ILE A 587 -10.71 1.95 15.95
C ILE A 587 -11.86 2.60 16.74
N ASP A 588 -12.31 1.97 17.80
CA ASP A 588 -13.32 2.56 18.69
C ASP A 588 -12.82 3.87 19.32
N ASN A 589 -11.54 3.91 19.74
CA ASN A 589 -10.92 5.10 20.31
C ASN A 589 -10.75 6.22 19.27
N GLN A 590 -10.45 5.88 18.00
CA GLN A 590 -10.41 6.86 16.92
C GLN A 590 -11.79 7.48 16.66
N LEU A 591 -12.84 6.65 16.68
CA LEU A 591 -14.21 7.14 16.54
C LEU A 591 -14.59 8.08 17.70
N ARG A 592 -14.35 7.67 18.96
CA ARG A 592 -14.55 8.54 20.14
C ARG A 592 -13.74 9.83 20.05
N GLY A 593 -12.51 9.77 19.56
CA GLY A 593 -11.59 10.90 19.38
C GLY A 593 -12.05 11.97 18.39
N ARG A 594 -13.14 11.74 17.66
CA ARG A 594 -13.78 12.77 16.83
C ARG A 594 -14.42 13.88 17.65
N SER A 595 -14.77 13.62 18.94
CA SER A 595 -15.41 14.54 19.86
C SER A 595 -14.50 14.90 21.03
N GLY A 596 -14.78 16.02 21.71
CA GLY A 596 -14.07 16.46 22.91
C GLY A 596 -12.65 16.93 22.64
N ARG A 597 -12.42 17.73 21.59
CA ARG A 597 -11.12 18.25 21.18
C ARG A 597 -10.80 19.57 21.83
N GLN A 598 -9.52 19.80 22.18
CA GLN A 598 -9.01 21.07 22.74
C GLN A 598 -9.86 21.60 23.90
N GLY A 599 -10.35 20.69 24.76
CA GLY A 599 -11.18 21.07 25.91
C GLY A 599 -12.65 21.36 25.60
N ASP A 600 -13.12 21.13 24.38
CA ASP A 600 -14.52 21.21 24.02
C ASP A 600 -15.33 20.10 24.72
N PRO A 601 -16.61 20.35 25.13
CA PRO A 601 -17.50 19.30 25.60
C PRO A 601 -17.83 18.34 24.47
N GLY A 602 -18.21 17.11 24.82
CA GLY A 602 -18.64 16.12 23.89
C GLY A 602 -19.10 14.85 24.57
N HIS A 603 -19.74 13.98 23.81
CA HIS A 603 -20.24 12.70 24.30
C HIS A 603 -19.88 11.58 23.33
N SER A 604 -19.67 10.37 23.87
CA SER A 604 -19.59 9.18 23.06
C SER A 604 -20.36 8.02 23.70
N LYS A 605 -21.00 7.19 22.84
CA LYS A 605 -21.76 6.03 23.28
C LYS A 605 -21.80 4.96 22.21
N PHE A 606 -21.73 3.70 22.61
CA PHE A 606 -21.91 2.56 21.70
C PHE A 606 -23.23 1.85 21.99
N PHE A 607 -23.95 1.53 20.93
CA PHE A 607 -25.14 0.73 20.93
C PHE A 607 -24.85 -0.62 20.29
N LEU A 608 -25.05 -1.70 21.03
CA LEU A 608 -24.65 -3.04 20.65
C LEU A 608 -25.85 -3.98 20.63
N SER A 609 -25.74 -5.06 19.88
CA SER A 609 -26.71 -6.13 19.83
C SER A 609 -26.00 -7.49 19.98
N LEU A 610 -26.67 -8.48 20.56
CA LEU A 610 -26.16 -9.85 20.58
C LEU A 610 -26.03 -10.45 19.18
N GLU A 611 -26.69 -9.86 18.19
CA GLU A 611 -26.63 -10.24 16.77
C GLU A 611 -25.43 -9.63 16.03
N ASP A 612 -24.68 -8.71 16.65
CA ASP A 612 -23.51 -8.06 16.04
C ASP A 612 -22.35 -9.08 15.85
N ASP A 613 -21.56 -8.90 14.81
CA ASP A 613 -20.53 -9.87 14.39
C ASP A 613 -19.52 -10.17 15.49
N LEU A 614 -19.00 -9.15 16.17
CA LEU A 614 -18.09 -9.33 17.30
C LEU A 614 -18.73 -10.14 18.43
N MET A 615 -20.00 -9.94 18.70
CA MET A 615 -20.74 -10.66 19.76
C MET A 615 -20.94 -12.13 19.36
N ARG A 616 -21.22 -12.43 18.10
CA ARG A 616 -21.39 -13.80 17.56
C ARG A 616 -20.12 -14.62 17.69
N ILE A 617 -18.93 -14.04 17.46
CA ILE A 617 -17.64 -14.72 17.58
C ILE A 617 -17.42 -15.28 19.00
N PHE A 618 -17.96 -14.63 20.04
CA PHE A 618 -17.76 -14.99 21.44
C PHE A 618 -18.83 -15.91 22.05
N GLY A 619 -19.71 -16.51 21.25
CA GLY A 619 -20.64 -17.53 21.68
C GLY A 619 -21.84 -16.99 22.47
N THR A 620 -22.61 -16.14 21.83
CA THR A 620 -23.80 -15.45 22.36
C THR A 620 -24.93 -16.38 22.81
N ASP A 621 -24.98 -17.61 22.28
CA ASP A 621 -26.04 -18.57 22.64
C ASP A 621 -26.11 -18.87 24.15
N LYS A 622 -24.95 -18.97 24.81
CA LYS A 622 -24.87 -19.13 26.26
C LYS A 622 -25.24 -17.86 27.03
N LEU A 623 -24.90 -16.71 26.45
CA LEU A 623 -25.17 -15.39 27.04
C LEU A 623 -26.66 -15.04 26.94
N ASP A 624 -27.31 -15.28 25.79
CA ASP A 624 -28.75 -15.04 25.60
C ASP A 624 -29.60 -15.90 26.56
N GLY A 625 -29.27 -17.19 26.70
CA GLY A 625 -29.92 -18.07 27.67
C GLY A 625 -29.73 -17.65 29.14
N MET A 626 -28.60 -17.06 29.49
CA MET A 626 -28.32 -16.53 30.82
C MET A 626 -29.09 -15.21 31.07
N LEU A 627 -29.15 -14.34 30.07
CA LEU A 627 -29.83 -13.05 30.12
C LEU A 627 -31.36 -13.20 30.19
N GLN A 628 -31.91 -14.19 29.49
CA GLN A 628 -33.32 -14.55 29.61
C GLN A 628 -33.67 -15.02 31.05
N LYS A 629 -32.77 -15.77 31.69
CA LYS A 629 -32.94 -16.22 33.09
C LYS A 629 -32.82 -15.06 34.10
N LEU A 630 -32.12 -13.96 33.73
CA LEU A 630 -31.99 -12.75 34.55
C LEU A 630 -33.20 -11.81 34.43
N GLY A 631 -34.20 -12.17 33.60
CA GLY A 631 -35.48 -11.46 33.56
C GLY A 631 -35.50 -10.20 32.69
N LEU A 632 -34.57 -10.06 31.72
CA LEU A 632 -34.56 -8.97 30.75
C LEU A 632 -35.83 -8.98 29.90
N LYS A 633 -36.55 -7.85 29.90
CA LYS A 633 -37.72 -7.61 29.07
C LYS A 633 -37.32 -7.20 27.66
N GLU A 634 -38.23 -7.36 26.70
CA GLU A 634 -38.02 -6.80 25.35
C GLU A 634 -37.87 -5.28 25.44
N ASN A 635 -36.91 -4.74 24.66
CA ASN A 635 -36.55 -3.30 24.62
C ASN A 635 -35.82 -2.76 25.85
N GLU A 636 -35.37 -3.55 26.77
CA GLU A 636 -34.46 -3.12 27.84
C GLU A 636 -33.00 -3.29 27.44
N ALA A 637 -32.25 -2.19 27.60
CA ALA A 637 -30.78 -2.23 27.40
C ALA A 637 -30.09 -2.79 28.64
N ILE A 638 -29.08 -3.56 28.45
CA ILE A 638 -28.16 -3.95 29.51
C ILE A 638 -27.04 -2.93 29.56
N VAL A 639 -26.97 -2.21 30.66
CA VAL A 639 -25.91 -1.24 30.95
C VAL A 639 -25.20 -1.69 32.21
N HIS A 640 -24.03 -2.31 32.05
CA HIS A 640 -23.26 -2.79 33.18
C HIS A 640 -21.76 -2.80 32.90
N PRO A 641 -20.92 -2.26 33.79
CA PRO A 641 -19.44 -2.18 33.58
C PRO A 641 -18.76 -3.52 33.37
N TRP A 642 -19.37 -4.64 33.84
CA TRP A 642 -18.84 -5.98 33.60
C TRP A 642 -18.90 -6.37 32.11
N ILE A 643 -19.93 -5.95 31.40
CA ILE A 643 -20.08 -6.23 29.95
C ILE A 643 -19.00 -5.47 29.18
N ASN A 644 -18.74 -4.22 29.51
CA ASN A 644 -17.67 -3.43 28.88
C ASN A 644 -16.30 -4.12 29.03
N LYS A 645 -16.01 -4.67 30.24
CA LYS A 645 -14.77 -5.44 30.47
C LYS A 645 -14.73 -6.76 29.72
N ALA A 646 -15.87 -7.41 29.54
CA ALA A 646 -15.95 -8.65 28.77
C ALA A 646 -15.69 -8.40 27.27
N LEU A 647 -16.29 -7.34 26.73
CA LEU A 647 -16.07 -6.88 25.36
C LEU A 647 -14.62 -6.46 25.12
N GLU A 648 -14.04 -5.71 26.04
CA GLU A 648 -12.64 -5.30 25.96
C GLU A 648 -11.70 -6.51 25.89
N LYS A 649 -11.91 -7.53 26.75
CA LYS A 649 -11.14 -8.78 26.69
C LYS A 649 -11.36 -9.56 25.42
N ALA A 650 -12.56 -9.46 24.85
CA ALA A 650 -12.86 -10.09 23.57
C ALA A 650 -12.08 -9.43 22.44
N GLN A 651 -12.10 -8.10 22.36
CA GLN A 651 -11.31 -7.33 21.39
C GLN A 651 -9.81 -7.61 21.55
N GLN A 652 -9.28 -7.64 22.78
CA GLN A 652 -7.87 -7.99 23.04
C GLN A 652 -7.47 -9.35 22.45
N LYS A 653 -8.37 -10.34 22.49
CA LYS A 653 -8.10 -11.68 21.89
C LYS A 653 -8.09 -11.63 20.37
N VAL A 654 -8.98 -10.84 19.76
CA VAL A 654 -9.01 -10.66 18.30
C VAL A 654 -7.75 -9.89 17.86
N GLU A 655 -7.40 -8.82 18.56
CA GLU A 655 -6.17 -8.05 18.34
C GLU A 655 -4.93 -8.96 18.38
N ALA A 656 -4.79 -9.79 19.43
CA ALA A 656 -3.67 -10.71 19.57
C ALA A 656 -3.63 -11.74 18.41
N ARG A 657 -4.79 -12.29 18.02
CA ARG A 657 -4.86 -13.21 16.87
C ARG A 657 -4.45 -12.54 15.57
N ASN A 658 -4.94 -11.31 15.32
CA ASN A 658 -4.58 -10.55 14.13
C ASN A 658 -3.08 -10.20 14.11
N PHE A 659 -2.49 -9.87 15.26
CA PHE A 659 -1.05 -9.68 15.41
C PHE A 659 -0.27 -10.96 15.07
N ASP A 660 -0.68 -12.12 15.61
CA ASP A 660 -0.03 -13.40 15.30
C ASP A 660 -0.08 -13.71 13.80
N ILE A 661 -1.19 -13.43 13.13
CA ILE A 661 -1.33 -13.61 11.67
C ILE A 661 -0.35 -12.70 10.93
N ARG A 662 -0.30 -11.40 11.23
CA ARG A 662 0.65 -10.45 10.60
C ARG A 662 2.10 -10.86 10.86
N LYS A 663 2.42 -11.26 12.08
CA LYS A 663 3.75 -11.74 12.46
C LYS A 663 4.17 -13.01 11.70
N ASN A 664 3.22 -13.91 11.47
CA ASN A 664 3.49 -15.11 10.67
C ASN A 664 3.71 -14.79 9.19
N ILE A 665 2.89 -13.92 8.60
CA ILE A 665 3.08 -13.46 7.21
C ILE A 665 4.48 -12.84 7.06
N LEU A 666 4.86 -11.98 8.00
CA LEU A 666 6.16 -11.31 7.98
C LEU A 666 7.33 -12.28 8.05
N LYS A 667 7.25 -13.36 8.87
CA LYS A 667 8.32 -14.36 8.97
C LYS A 667 8.64 -15.05 7.64
N TYR A 668 7.63 -15.27 6.80
CA TYR A 668 7.83 -15.80 5.46
C TYR A 668 8.37 -14.74 4.50
N ASP A 669 7.85 -13.52 4.60
CA ASP A 669 8.33 -12.41 3.75
C ASP A 669 9.75 -11.97 4.09
N ASP A 670 10.18 -12.09 5.35
CA ASP A 670 11.56 -11.76 5.77
C ASP A 670 12.59 -12.60 5.00
N VAL A 671 12.29 -13.89 4.72
CA VAL A 671 13.18 -14.76 3.94
C VAL A 671 13.33 -14.23 2.51
N MET A 672 12.22 -13.89 1.88
CA MET A 672 12.21 -13.30 0.54
C MET A 672 12.85 -11.90 0.54
N ASN A 673 12.65 -11.12 1.60
CA ASN A 673 13.22 -9.78 1.73
C ASN A 673 14.75 -9.80 1.82
N ASP A 674 15.34 -10.76 2.50
CA ASP A 674 16.79 -10.90 2.58
C ASP A 674 17.38 -11.22 1.19
N GLN A 675 16.74 -12.11 0.44
CA GLN A 675 17.12 -12.42 -0.94
C GLN A 675 16.90 -11.21 -1.87
N ARG A 676 15.78 -10.49 -1.73
CA ARG A 676 15.48 -9.27 -2.49
C ARG A 676 16.56 -8.20 -2.30
N LYS A 677 17.00 -7.98 -1.06
CA LYS A 677 18.09 -7.03 -0.78
C LYS A 677 19.37 -7.41 -1.53
N VAL A 678 19.77 -8.67 -1.47
CA VAL A 678 20.96 -9.15 -2.19
C VAL A 678 20.84 -8.87 -3.69
N ILE A 679 19.71 -9.22 -4.30
CA ILE A 679 19.48 -9.03 -5.75
C ILE A 679 19.43 -7.54 -6.11
N PHE A 680 18.71 -6.72 -5.35
CA PHE A 680 18.58 -5.30 -5.65
C PHE A 680 19.89 -4.53 -5.43
N ASP A 681 20.65 -4.86 -4.38
CA ASP A 681 21.96 -4.27 -4.14
C ASP A 681 22.95 -4.66 -5.26
N GLN A 682 22.99 -5.92 -5.67
CA GLN A 682 23.81 -6.41 -6.77
C GLN A 682 23.40 -5.75 -8.10
N ARG A 683 22.12 -5.58 -8.35
CA ARG A 683 21.60 -4.89 -9.53
C ARG A 683 22.05 -3.44 -9.58
N VAL A 684 21.96 -2.71 -8.46
CA VAL A 684 22.43 -1.32 -8.34
C VAL A 684 23.94 -1.24 -8.48
N GLU A 685 24.70 -2.18 -7.94
CA GLU A 685 26.15 -2.27 -8.08
C GLU A 685 26.53 -2.43 -9.57
N TRP A 686 25.91 -3.38 -10.28
CA TRP A 686 26.15 -3.55 -11.71
C TRP A 686 25.74 -2.35 -12.56
N MET A 687 24.68 -1.63 -12.18
CA MET A 687 24.31 -0.38 -12.85
C MET A 687 25.36 0.73 -12.63
N LYS A 688 26.03 0.77 -11.45
CA LYS A 688 27.07 1.76 -11.14
C LYS A 688 28.39 1.49 -11.88
N GLU A 689 28.75 0.21 -12.01
CA GLU A 689 30.01 -0.18 -12.61
C GLU A 689 30.03 0.12 -14.13
N GLU A 690 31.09 0.78 -14.59
CA GLU A 690 31.29 1.03 -16.03
C GLU A 690 31.84 -0.20 -16.75
N ASN A 691 32.57 -1.06 -16.06
CA ASN A 691 33.25 -2.24 -16.63
C ASN A 691 32.92 -3.50 -15.82
N LEU A 692 32.09 -4.37 -16.38
CA LEU A 692 31.70 -5.65 -15.79
C LEU A 692 32.47 -6.85 -16.31
N ALA A 693 33.55 -6.63 -17.11
CA ALA A 693 34.33 -7.71 -17.76
C ALA A 693 34.89 -8.70 -16.72
N GLU A 694 35.39 -8.25 -15.56
CA GLU A 694 35.90 -9.14 -14.51
C GLU A 694 34.77 -9.98 -13.92
N VAL A 695 33.57 -9.39 -13.63
CA VAL A 695 32.42 -10.10 -13.10
C VAL A 695 31.96 -11.20 -14.08
N VAL A 696 31.87 -10.87 -15.36
CA VAL A 696 31.47 -11.83 -16.40
C VAL A 696 32.52 -12.93 -16.59
N ALA A 697 33.79 -12.59 -16.51
CA ALA A 697 34.87 -13.58 -16.59
C ALA A 697 34.82 -14.56 -15.41
N ASP A 698 34.66 -14.05 -14.21
CA ASP A 698 34.51 -14.85 -12.98
C ASP A 698 33.30 -15.80 -13.05
N MET A 699 32.16 -15.30 -13.52
CA MET A 699 30.98 -16.14 -13.78
C MET A 699 31.27 -17.25 -14.75
N ARG A 700 31.94 -16.96 -15.87
CA ARG A 700 32.31 -17.94 -16.90
C ARG A 700 33.27 -19.00 -16.35
N HIS A 701 34.31 -18.58 -15.61
CA HIS A 701 35.28 -19.50 -14.99
C HIS A 701 34.59 -20.41 -13.98
N THR A 702 33.70 -19.88 -13.15
CA THR A 702 32.88 -20.67 -12.21
C THR A 702 32.01 -21.71 -12.94
N VAL A 703 31.38 -21.33 -14.02
CA VAL A 703 30.58 -22.26 -14.84
C VAL A 703 31.44 -23.35 -15.45
N ILE A 704 32.62 -22.99 -15.94
CA ILE A 704 33.57 -23.98 -16.49
C ILE A 704 34.03 -24.97 -15.41
N ASP A 705 34.33 -24.47 -14.22
CA ASP A 705 34.73 -25.29 -13.06
C ASP A 705 33.61 -26.29 -12.69
N ASP A 706 32.38 -25.82 -12.55
CA ASP A 706 31.21 -26.65 -12.26
C ASP A 706 31.00 -27.74 -13.36
N LEU A 707 31.11 -27.36 -14.64
CA LEU A 707 30.95 -28.30 -15.76
C LEU A 707 32.07 -29.36 -15.79
N VAL A 708 33.31 -28.92 -15.60
CA VAL A 708 34.46 -29.83 -15.59
C VAL A 708 34.40 -30.78 -14.39
N ALA A 709 34.13 -30.26 -13.18
CA ALA A 709 34.04 -31.05 -11.97
C ALA A 709 32.93 -32.12 -12.02
N LYS A 710 31.81 -31.82 -12.71
CA LYS A 710 30.70 -32.76 -12.90
C LYS A 710 31.09 -34.00 -13.72
N HIS A 711 31.93 -33.81 -14.74
CA HIS A 711 32.28 -34.86 -15.69
C HIS A 711 33.69 -35.44 -15.48
N VAL A 712 34.57 -34.68 -14.85
CA VAL A 712 35.97 -35.01 -14.55
C VAL A 712 36.17 -34.88 -13.04
N PRO A 713 35.84 -35.90 -12.25
CA PRO A 713 35.98 -35.84 -10.79
C PRO A 713 37.46 -35.66 -10.40
N GLU A 714 37.66 -34.82 -9.35
CA GLU A 714 39.01 -34.56 -8.80
C GLU A 714 39.78 -35.86 -8.49
N ASN A 715 41.02 -35.91 -8.86
CA ASN A 715 41.93 -37.07 -8.65
C ASN A 715 41.46 -38.40 -9.27
N ALA A 716 40.50 -38.38 -10.20
CA ALA A 716 40.09 -39.55 -10.95
C ALA A 716 41.03 -39.83 -12.15
N TYR A 717 41.19 -41.10 -12.51
CA TYR A 717 41.94 -41.50 -13.70
C TYR A 717 41.18 -41.10 -14.95
N PRO A 718 41.91 -40.79 -16.09
CA PRO A 718 41.25 -40.36 -17.35
C PRO A 718 40.23 -41.38 -17.90
N GLU A 719 40.39 -42.68 -17.60
CA GLU A 719 39.43 -43.71 -18.00
C GLU A 719 38.07 -43.63 -17.29
N GLN A 720 38.00 -42.87 -16.15
CA GLN A 720 36.80 -42.67 -15.36
C GLN A 720 36.07 -41.39 -15.75
N TRP A 721 36.69 -40.57 -16.62
CA TRP A 721 36.13 -39.28 -17.03
C TRP A 721 35.00 -39.46 -18.06
N ASP A 722 33.90 -38.77 -17.89
CA ASP A 722 32.86 -38.68 -18.93
C ASP A 722 33.17 -37.57 -19.93
N THR A 723 34.13 -37.88 -20.82
CA THR A 723 34.62 -36.93 -21.82
C THR A 723 33.64 -36.62 -22.92
N ILE A 724 32.66 -37.54 -23.18
CA ILE A 724 31.60 -37.33 -24.17
C ILE A 724 30.57 -36.38 -23.62
N GLY A 725 30.10 -36.63 -22.41
CA GLY A 725 29.17 -35.74 -21.73
C GLY A 725 29.72 -34.32 -21.52
N LEU A 726 31.00 -34.22 -21.12
CA LEU A 726 31.68 -32.93 -21.04
C LEU A 726 31.70 -32.17 -22.36
N LYS A 727 32.05 -32.87 -23.48
CA LYS A 727 32.06 -32.25 -24.80
C LYS A 727 30.68 -31.72 -25.18
N GLU A 728 29.62 -32.52 -24.95
CA GLU A 728 28.25 -32.12 -25.28
C GLU A 728 27.81 -30.90 -24.45
N GLU A 729 28.08 -30.90 -23.13
CA GLU A 729 27.75 -29.78 -22.28
C GLU A 729 28.56 -28.49 -22.58
N LEU A 730 29.85 -28.60 -22.88
CA LEU A 730 30.66 -27.47 -23.32
C LEU A 730 30.16 -26.89 -24.64
N THR A 731 29.72 -27.71 -25.58
CA THR A 731 29.11 -27.24 -26.83
C THR A 731 27.77 -26.58 -26.55
N ARG A 732 26.98 -27.17 -25.65
CA ARG A 732 25.65 -26.62 -25.24
C ARG A 732 25.78 -25.26 -24.51
N VAL A 733 26.74 -25.10 -23.60
CA VAL A 733 26.85 -23.91 -22.74
C VAL A 733 27.77 -22.86 -23.35
N LEU A 734 28.97 -23.27 -23.81
CA LEU A 734 29.99 -22.33 -24.29
C LEU A 734 29.96 -22.11 -25.80
N ASP A 735 29.18 -22.87 -26.54
CA ASP A 735 29.16 -22.88 -28.00
C ASP A 735 30.55 -23.15 -28.61
N LEU A 736 31.35 -24.01 -27.95
CA LEU A 736 32.69 -24.36 -28.33
C LEU A 736 32.80 -25.86 -28.61
N GLU A 737 33.22 -26.21 -29.83
CA GLU A 737 33.59 -27.58 -30.15
C GLU A 737 35.07 -27.81 -29.74
N LEU A 738 35.26 -28.40 -28.53
CA LEU A 738 36.59 -28.67 -28.00
C LEU A 738 36.95 -30.17 -28.13
N PRO A 739 38.18 -30.50 -28.43
CA PRO A 739 38.64 -31.89 -28.62
C PRO A 739 38.95 -32.57 -27.27
N VAL A 740 38.00 -32.52 -26.30
CA VAL A 740 38.18 -33.05 -24.94
C VAL A 740 38.50 -34.54 -24.91
N VAL A 741 37.88 -35.32 -25.80
CA VAL A 741 38.13 -36.76 -25.94
C VAL A 741 39.59 -37.06 -26.41
N GLU A 742 40.19 -36.15 -27.15
CA GLU A 742 41.58 -36.26 -27.59
C GLU A 742 42.51 -35.85 -26.44
N TRP A 743 42.21 -34.78 -25.73
CA TRP A 743 43.01 -34.35 -24.58
C TRP A 743 43.08 -35.42 -23.50
N ALA A 744 41.96 -36.11 -23.21
CA ALA A 744 41.93 -37.16 -22.19
C ALA A 744 42.82 -38.39 -22.56
N LYS A 745 43.28 -38.51 -23.80
CA LYS A 745 44.19 -39.60 -24.24
C LYS A 745 45.65 -39.20 -24.11
N GLU A 746 45.98 -37.96 -23.78
CA GLU A 746 47.34 -37.49 -23.60
C GLU A 746 47.96 -38.12 -22.34
N GLU A 747 49.19 -38.60 -22.47
CA GLU A 747 49.90 -39.31 -21.40
C GLU A 747 50.21 -38.32 -20.27
N GLY A 748 49.71 -38.57 -19.06
CA GLY A 748 49.96 -37.73 -17.89
C GLY A 748 49.02 -36.51 -17.73
N ILE A 749 47.90 -36.44 -18.51
CA ILE A 749 46.92 -35.37 -18.38
C ILE A 749 46.25 -35.37 -16.97
N ALA A 750 46.15 -34.23 -16.36
CA ALA A 750 45.46 -34.03 -15.09
C ALA A 750 44.10 -33.29 -15.29
N ASP A 751 43.21 -33.45 -14.34
CA ASP A 751 41.91 -32.71 -14.27
C ASP A 751 42.09 -31.19 -14.35
N GLU A 752 43.05 -30.64 -13.58
CA GLU A 752 43.42 -29.22 -13.61
C GLU A 752 43.84 -28.73 -15.01
N GLU A 753 44.52 -29.59 -15.83
CA GLU A 753 44.91 -29.22 -17.18
C GLU A 753 43.72 -29.15 -18.14
N ILE A 754 42.70 -30.02 -17.97
CA ILE A 754 41.45 -29.97 -18.75
C ILE A 754 40.75 -28.64 -18.47
N PHE A 755 40.60 -28.30 -17.19
CA PHE A 755 40.02 -27.02 -16.77
C PHE A 755 40.76 -25.84 -17.42
N ALA A 756 42.09 -25.75 -17.23
CA ALA A 756 42.89 -24.63 -17.76
C ALA A 756 42.83 -24.52 -19.29
N ARG A 757 42.68 -25.62 -20.01
CA ARG A 757 42.52 -25.61 -21.48
C ARG A 757 41.14 -25.12 -21.91
N VAL A 758 40.08 -25.52 -21.21
CA VAL A 758 38.72 -25.04 -21.49
C VAL A 758 38.62 -23.55 -21.19
N GLU A 759 39.12 -23.14 -20.03
CA GLU A 759 39.13 -21.72 -19.59
C GLU A 759 39.85 -20.86 -20.65
N ARG A 760 41.06 -21.24 -21.05
CA ARG A 760 41.83 -20.50 -22.04
C ARG A 760 41.09 -20.37 -23.37
N ARG A 761 40.43 -21.42 -23.82
CA ARG A 761 39.69 -21.43 -25.09
C ARG A 761 38.45 -20.53 -25.03
N ALA A 762 37.77 -20.53 -23.90
CA ALA A 762 36.63 -19.65 -23.66
C ALA A 762 37.07 -18.18 -23.63
N ASP A 763 38.19 -17.89 -22.97
CA ASP A 763 38.75 -16.53 -22.91
C ASP A 763 39.25 -16.05 -24.28
N GLU A 764 39.91 -16.90 -25.06
CA GLU A 764 40.32 -16.61 -26.45
C GLU A 764 39.10 -16.27 -27.32
N HIS A 765 38.00 -17.02 -27.16
CA HIS A 765 36.75 -16.77 -27.88
C HIS A 765 36.15 -15.41 -27.53
N MET A 766 36.04 -15.08 -26.26
CA MET A 766 35.53 -13.76 -25.81
C MET A 766 36.47 -12.63 -26.23
N ALA A 767 37.79 -12.80 -26.12
CA ALA A 767 38.77 -11.83 -26.59
C ALA A 767 38.64 -11.53 -28.10
N SER A 768 38.34 -12.56 -28.90
CA SER A 768 38.11 -12.39 -30.34
C SER A 768 36.85 -11.56 -30.64
N LYS A 769 35.77 -11.73 -29.84
CA LYS A 769 34.53 -10.90 -29.91
C LYS A 769 34.83 -9.44 -29.54
N VAL A 770 35.59 -9.21 -28.47
CA VAL A 770 36.03 -7.87 -28.06
C VAL A 770 36.86 -7.20 -29.18
N ALA A 771 37.79 -7.95 -29.81
CA ALA A 771 38.58 -7.43 -30.92
C ALA A 771 37.76 -7.12 -32.16
N GLN A 772 36.69 -7.88 -32.43
CA GLN A 772 35.81 -7.71 -33.59
C GLN A 772 34.83 -6.53 -33.43
N TRP A 773 34.24 -6.33 -32.26
CA TRP A 773 33.13 -5.40 -32.08
C TRP A 773 33.51 -4.14 -31.25
N GLY A 774 34.66 -4.17 -30.62
CA GLY A 774 35.16 -3.11 -29.76
C GLY A 774 34.69 -3.23 -28.31
N SER A 775 35.50 -2.70 -27.38
CA SER A 775 35.29 -2.81 -25.95
C SER A 775 33.97 -2.19 -25.48
N ASP A 776 33.61 -1.05 -26.04
CA ASP A 776 32.42 -0.28 -25.54
C ASP A 776 31.11 -0.98 -25.89
N VAL A 777 31.06 -1.59 -27.10
CA VAL A 777 29.86 -2.36 -27.52
C VAL A 777 29.71 -3.62 -26.66
N ILE A 778 30.82 -4.36 -26.43
CA ILE A 778 30.78 -5.56 -25.59
C ILE A 778 30.37 -5.21 -24.15
N ARG A 779 30.91 -4.15 -23.57
CA ARG A 779 30.51 -3.70 -22.21
C ARG A 779 29.03 -3.40 -22.09
N TYR A 780 28.46 -2.74 -23.10
CA TYR A 780 27.03 -2.50 -23.13
C TYR A 780 26.22 -3.80 -23.20
N ILE A 781 26.65 -4.75 -24.03
CA ILE A 781 26.01 -6.07 -24.18
C ILE A 781 26.12 -6.87 -22.88
N GLU A 782 27.31 -6.93 -22.27
CA GLU A 782 27.53 -7.61 -20.99
C GLU A 782 26.61 -7.09 -19.92
N LYS A 783 26.53 -5.77 -19.77
CA LYS A 783 25.64 -5.12 -18.81
C LYS A 783 24.17 -5.40 -19.08
N SER A 784 23.76 -5.34 -20.34
CA SER A 784 22.38 -5.58 -20.75
C SER A 784 21.97 -7.03 -20.48
N ILE A 785 22.80 -8.00 -20.88
CA ILE A 785 22.53 -9.43 -20.66
C ILE A 785 22.49 -9.76 -19.16
N LEU A 786 23.44 -9.23 -18.37
CA LEU A 786 23.47 -9.43 -16.92
C LEU A 786 22.17 -8.98 -16.27
N LEU A 787 21.73 -7.74 -16.53
CA LEU A 787 20.53 -7.18 -15.94
C LEU A 787 19.26 -7.90 -16.40
N GLN A 788 19.15 -8.20 -17.70
CA GLN A 788 17.98 -8.90 -18.23
C GLN A 788 17.87 -10.34 -17.71
N SER A 789 18.98 -11.07 -17.66
CA SER A 789 19.01 -12.44 -17.15
C SER A 789 18.69 -12.48 -15.65
N LEU A 790 19.23 -11.52 -14.87
CA LEU A 790 18.92 -11.37 -13.45
C LEU A 790 17.43 -11.11 -13.24
N ASP A 791 16.86 -10.15 -13.98
CA ASP A 791 15.45 -9.79 -13.84
C ASP A 791 14.50 -10.92 -14.25
N HIS A 792 14.89 -11.71 -15.27
CA HIS A 792 14.11 -12.87 -15.71
C HIS A 792 14.11 -13.98 -14.66
N LEU A 793 15.29 -14.40 -14.21
CA LEU A 793 15.43 -15.47 -13.23
C LEU A 793 14.90 -15.08 -11.85
N TRP A 794 15.03 -13.81 -11.46
CA TRP A 794 14.44 -13.30 -10.23
C TRP A 794 12.91 -13.39 -10.26
N ARG A 795 12.27 -13.03 -11.37
CA ARG A 795 10.81 -13.17 -11.53
C ARG A 795 10.37 -14.64 -11.44
N GLU A 796 11.08 -15.56 -12.10
CA GLU A 796 10.79 -16.99 -11.97
C GLU A 796 10.97 -17.47 -10.53
N HIS A 797 12.00 -17.01 -9.84
CA HIS A 797 12.25 -17.35 -8.45
C HIS A 797 11.13 -16.86 -7.52
N LEU A 798 10.60 -15.65 -7.73
CA LEU A 798 9.44 -15.14 -6.96
C LEU A 798 8.22 -16.03 -7.12
N ILE A 799 7.93 -16.52 -8.34
CA ILE A 799 6.84 -17.47 -8.58
C ILE A 799 7.08 -18.78 -7.82
N MET A 800 8.30 -19.29 -7.84
CA MET A 800 8.63 -20.54 -7.14
C MET A 800 8.48 -20.39 -5.62
N LEU A 801 8.86 -19.23 -5.06
CA LEU A 801 8.67 -18.92 -3.65
C LEU A 801 7.19 -18.80 -3.27
N ASP A 802 6.37 -18.19 -4.13
CA ASP A 802 4.93 -18.09 -3.90
C ASP A 802 4.27 -19.47 -3.93
N HIS A 803 4.63 -20.32 -4.89
CA HIS A 803 4.16 -21.70 -4.95
C HIS A 803 4.62 -22.50 -3.72
N LEU A 804 5.90 -22.38 -3.34
CA LEU A 804 6.45 -23.04 -2.16
C LEU A 804 5.67 -22.63 -0.89
N ARG A 805 5.39 -21.36 -0.73
CA ARG A 805 4.64 -20.81 0.43
C ARG A 805 3.26 -21.42 0.56
N GLN A 806 2.57 -21.70 -0.55
CA GLN A 806 1.23 -22.30 -0.53
C GLN A 806 1.25 -23.75 -0.11
N VAL A 807 2.29 -24.51 -0.50
CA VAL A 807 2.35 -25.96 -0.25
C VAL A 807 3.12 -26.33 1.03
N ILE A 808 3.98 -25.44 1.52
CA ILE A 808 4.88 -25.74 2.65
C ILE A 808 4.10 -26.09 3.95
N GLY A 809 2.90 -25.56 4.12
CA GLY A 809 2.02 -25.84 5.25
C GLY A 809 1.72 -27.35 5.41
N LEU A 810 1.73 -28.10 4.32
CA LEU A 810 1.51 -29.54 4.31
C LEU A 810 2.64 -30.32 5.03
N ARG A 811 3.85 -29.74 5.14
CA ARG A 811 4.98 -30.33 5.88
C ARG A 811 4.68 -30.46 7.38
N GLY A 812 3.74 -29.66 7.90
CA GLY A 812 3.27 -29.76 9.28
C GLY A 812 2.63 -31.09 9.62
N TYR A 813 2.00 -31.79 8.67
CA TYR A 813 1.47 -33.14 8.86
C TYR A 813 2.59 -34.18 9.12
N GLY A 814 3.79 -33.91 8.58
CA GLY A 814 5.01 -34.70 8.84
C GLY A 814 5.75 -34.35 10.12
N GLN A 815 5.14 -33.58 11.04
CA GLN A 815 5.74 -33.08 12.29
C GLN A 815 7.00 -32.20 12.07
N ARG A 816 7.17 -31.60 10.90
CA ARG A 816 8.23 -30.65 10.61
C ARG A 816 7.69 -29.21 10.79
N ASP A 817 8.56 -28.30 11.22
CA ASP A 817 8.19 -26.88 11.30
C ASP A 817 8.15 -26.27 9.90
N PRO A 818 6.96 -25.88 9.39
CA PRO A 818 6.82 -25.34 8.03
C PRO A 818 7.71 -24.13 7.75
N LEU A 819 7.97 -23.28 8.75
CA LEU A 819 8.82 -22.10 8.55
C LEU A 819 10.29 -22.47 8.35
N ASN A 820 10.81 -23.44 9.12
CA ASN A 820 12.19 -23.90 8.99
C ASN A 820 12.40 -24.63 7.66
N GLU A 821 11.43 -25.47 7.24
CA GLU A 821 11.45 -26.12 5.93
C GLU A 821 11.40 -25.07 4.80
N TYR A 822 10.52 -24.06 4.92
CA TYR A 822 10.47 -22.94 3.96
C TYR A 822 11.79 -22.22 3.82
N LYS A 823 12.47 -21.91 4.93
CA LYS A 823 13.78 -21.25 4.92
C LYS A 823 14.83 -22.09 4.19
N ALA A 824 14.87 -23.39 4.47
CA ALA A 824 15.83 -24.31 3.86
C ALA A 824 15.58 -24.49 2.35
N GLU A 825 14.33 -24.73 1.95
CA GLU A 825 13.94 -24.90 0.55
C GLU A 825 14.09 -23.58 -0.24
N ALA A 826 13.70 -22.43 0.33
CA ALA A 826 13.88 -21.12 -0.30
C ALA A 826 15.35 -20.76 -0.51
N PHE A 827 16.24 -21.15 0.41
CA PHE A 827 17.69 -20.98 0.26
C PHE A 827 18.22 -21.83 -0.89
N GLY A 828 17.83 -23.11 -0.95
CA GLY A 828 18.23 -23.99 -2.06
C GLY A 828 17.74 -23.51 -3.42
N LEU A 829 16.50 -22.98 -3.50
CA LEU A 829 15.98 -22.36 -4.72
C LEU A 829 16.79 -21.11 -5.13
N PHE A 830 17.22 -20.31 -4.15
CA PHE A 830 18.03 -19.11 -4.41
C PHE A 830 19.44 -19.46 -4.89
N GLU A 831 20.08 -20.49 -4.31
CA GLU A 831 21.36 -21.01 -4.80
C GLU A 831 21.26 -21.53 -6.24
N ALA A 832 20.20 -22.31 -6.53
CA ALA A 832 19.93 -22.80 -7.88
C ALA A 832 19.69 -21.65 -8.87
N MET A 833 18.92 -20.63 -8.48
CA MET A 833 18.73 -19.42 -9.29
C MET A 833 20.07 -18.72 -9.58
N SER A 834 20.94 -18.59 -8.57
CA SER A 834 22.25 -17.95 -8.72
C SER A 834 23.19 -18.74 -9.64
N GLN A 835 23.12 -20.07 -9.59
CA GLN A 835 23.85 -20.95 -10.51
C GLN A 835 23.31 -20.82 -11.93
N ASN A 836 22.00 -20.87 -12.11
CA ASN A 836 21.33 -20.68 -13.40
C ASN A 836 21.66 -19.31 -14.02
N LEU A 837 21.79 -18.28 -13.19
CA LEU A 837 22.16 -16.93 -13.64
C LEU A 837 23.57 -16.95 -14.28
N ARG A 838 24.56 -17.55 -13.59
CA ARG A 838 25.93 -17.67 -14.13
C ARG A 838 25.94 -18.44 -15.43
N GLU A 839 25.24 -19.58 -15.52
CA GLU A 839 25.14 -20.39 -16.73
C GLU A 839 24.44 -19.64 -17.86
N ALA A 840 23.31 -19.00 -17.61
CA ALA A 840 22.53 -18.26 -18.61
C ALA A 840 23.32 -17.08 -19.20
N VAL A 841 23.97 -16.29 -18.33
CA VAL A 841 24.80 -15.15 -18.76
C VAL A 841 25.98 -15.63 -19.60
N THR A 842 26.67 -16.68 -19.13
CA THR A 842 27.78 -17.27 -19.86
C THR A 842 27.33 -17.78 -21.22
N ALA A 843 26.27 -18.57 -21.28
CA ALA A 843 25.75 -19.15 -22.51
C ALA A 843 25.28 -18.08 -23.51
N GLN A 844 24.61 -17.02 -23.04
CA GLN A 844 24.18 -15.94 -23.92
C GLN A 844 25.35 -15.14 -24.49
N LEU A 845 26.33 -14.78 -23.65
CA LEU A 845 27.52 -14.02 -24.09
C LEU A 845 28.41 -14.84 -25.06
N MET A 846 28.53 -16.14 -24.81
CA MET A 846 29.29 -17.02 -25.68
C MET A 846 28.65 -17.20 -27.07
N ARG A 847 27.30 -17.08 -27.17
CA ARG A 847 26.54 -17.22 -28.42
C ARG A 847 26.22 -15.92 -29.12
N VAL A 848 26.23 -14.80 -28.40
CA VAL A 848 25.79 -13.51 -28.96
C VAL A 848 26.54 -13.18 -30.27
N GLU A 849 25.80 -12.88 -31.31
CA GLU A 849 26.29 -12.37 -32.58
C GLU A 849 25.59 -11.05 -32.90
N ILE A 850 26.38 -10.02 -33.24
CA ILE A 850 25.81 -8.74 -33.62
C ILE A 850 25.50 -8.80 -35.11
N MET A 851 24.24 -8.91 -35.46
CA MET A 851 23.77 -8.67 -36.81
C MET A 851 23.59 -7.15 -37.01
N ALA A 852 24.18 -6.58 -38.05
CA ALA A 852 23.93 -5.19 -38.43
C ALA A 852 22.46 -5.08 -38.90
N ALA A 853 21.56 -4.76 -37.97
CA ALA A 853 20.21 -4.41 -38.34
C ALA A 853 20.15 -2.96 -38.79
N PRO A 854 19.26 -2.57 -39.73
CA PRO A 854 19.00 -1.19 -40.04
C PRO A 854 18.43 -0.49 -38.79
N PRO A 855 18.70 0.79 -38.60
CA PRO A 855 18.25 1.53 -37.41
C PRO A 855 16.77 1.79 -37.53
N GLU A 856 15.95 0.99 -36.85
CA GLU A 856 14.61 1.36 -36.43
C GLU A 856 14.57 1.22 -34.92
N GLU A 857 14.50 2.38 -34.28
CA GLU A 857 14.25 2.55 -32.89
C GLU A 857 12.87 2.00 -32.55
N GLU A 858 12.77 0.73 -32.20
CA GLU A 858 11.73 0.30 -31.27
C GLU A 858 12.36 0.21 -29.88
N GLN A 859 12.24 1.29 -29.12
CA GLN A 859 12.27 1.17 -27.68
C GLN A 859 11.24 0.11 -27.32
N ALA A 860 11.72 -1.03 -26.82
CA ALA A 860 10.84 -2.05 -26.27
C ALA A 860 10.02 -1.37 -25.18
N ALA A 861 8.75 -1.09 -25.47
CA ALA A 861 7.82 -0.58 -24.48
C ALA A 861 7.80 -1.60 -23.34
N LEU A 862 8.09 -1.13 -22.14
CA LEU A 862 7.91 -1.95 -20.95
C LEU A 862 6.49 -2.53 -20.99
N PRO A 863 6.30 -3.83 -20.69
CA PRO A 863 4.97 -4.41 -20.68
C PRO A 863 4.07 -3.57 -19.76
N LEU A 864 2.78 -3.47 -20.11
CA LEU A 864 1.78 -2.79 -19.28
C LEU A 864 1.85 -3.37 -17.87
N MET A 865 2.36 -2.58 -16.94
CA MET A 865 2.51 -2.98 -15.54
C MET A 865 1.28 -2.53 -14.76
N GLU A 866 0.69 -3.46 -14.01
CA GLU A 866 -0.44 -3.17 -13.14
C GLU A 866 0.00 -3.23 -11.67
N ALA A 867 -0.45 -2.28 -10.88
CA ALA A 867 -0.18 -2.22 -9.44
C ALA A 867 -1.34 -2.85 -8.67
N HIS A 868 -1.06 -3.80 -7.80
CA HIS A 868 -2.06 -4.53 -7.03
C HIS A 868 -1.76 -4.51 -5.54
N LYS A 869 -2.82 -4.57 -4.74
CA LYS A 869 -2.76 -4.74 -3.29
C LYS A 869 -3.81 -5.77 -2.88
N ILE A 870 -3.41 -7.04 -2.86
CA ILE A 870 -4.30 -8.19 -2.66
C ILE A 870 -4.28 -8.61 -1.20
N ASP A 871 -5.44 -8.61 -0.53
CA ASP A 871 -5.59 -9.14 0.83
C ASP A 871 -5.43 -10.68 0.82
N PRO A 872 -4.44 -11.25 1.52
CA PRO A 872 -4.17 -12.69 1.49
C PRO A 872 -5.26 -13.52 2.19
N LEU A 873 -6.18 -12.92 2.95
CA LEU A 873 -7.28 -13.60 3.64
C LEU A 873 -8.56 -13.60 2.82
N THR A 874 -8.85 -12.49 2.12
CA THR A 874 -10.07 -12.33 1.33
C THR A 874 -9.85 -12.50 -0.17
N GLY A 875 -8.59 -12.38 -0.65
CA GLY A 875 -8.26 -12.36 -2.07
C GLY A 875 -8.73 -11.10 -2.80
N GLU A 876 -9.16 -10.07 -2.08
CA GLU A 876 -9.62 -8.82 -2.66
C GLU A 876 -8.45 -7.89 -2.97
N ASP A 877 -8.48 -7.26 -4.15
CA ASP A 877 -7.54 -6.21 -4.53
C ASP A 877 -8.06 -4.84 -4.11
N GLU A 878 -7.48 -4.28 -3.05
CA GLU A 878 -7.87 -2.98 -2.52
C GLU A 878 -7.62 -1.82 -3.50
N MET A 879 -6.64 -1.95 -4.40
CA MET A 879 -6.38 -0.95 -5.45
C MET A 879 -7.43 -0.97 -6.54
N ALA A 880 -7.87 -2.16 -6.97
CA ALA A 880 -8.94 -2.30 -7.97
C ALA A 880 -10.27 -1.76 -7.46
N LEU A 881 -10.56 -1.91 -6.17
CA LEU A 881 -11.74 -1.33 -5.52
C LEU A 881 -11.72 0.20 -5.54
N ALA A 882 -10.57 0.82 -5.30
CA ALA A 882 -10.39 2.26 -5.34
C ALA A 882 -10.52 2.82 -6.77
N LEU A 883 -9.93 2.13 -7.78
CA LEU A 883 -9.99 2.51 -9.19
C LEU A 883 -11.41 2.33 -9.79
N ALA A 884 -12.12 1.23 -9.47
CA ALA A 884 -13.49 1.00 -9.93
C ALA A 884 -14.48 2.05 -9.38
N GLY A 885 -14.23 2.56 -8.17
CA GLY A 885 -14.95 3.71 -7.61
C GLY A 885 -14.75 4.98 -8.45
N ALA A 886 -13.51 5.26 -8.85
CA ALA A 886 -13.15 6.43 -9.66
C ALA A 886 -13.71 6.35 -11.10
N GLU A 887 -13.66 5.17 -11.76
CA GLU A 887 -14.22 5.00 -13.12
C GLU A 887 -15.75 5.08 -13.17
N THR A 888 -16.43 4.64 -12.12
CA THR A 888 -17.90 4.71 -12.06
C THR A 888 -18.37 6.16 -11.97
N LEU A 889 -17.60 7.01 -11.27
CA LEU A 889 -17.86 8.46 -11.18
C LEU A 889 -17.58 9.19 -12.50
N ALA A 890 -16.53 8.80 -13.22
CA ALA A 890 -16.22 9.36 -14.53
C ALA A 890 -17.30 9.05 -15.58
N ARG A 891 -17.94 7.89 -15.52
CA ARG A 891 -19.04 7.49 -16.42
C ARG A 891 -20.37 8.21 -16.14
N HIS A 892 -20.57 8.70 -14.92
CA HIS A 892 -21.80 9.41 -14.54
C HIS A 892 -21.73 10.93 -14.64
N GLY A 893 -20.63 11.48 -15.18
CA GLY A 893 -20.50 12.91 -15.48
C GLY A 893 -20.46 13.85 -14.25
N ILE A 894 -20.19 13.33 -13.07
CA ILE A 894 -20.14 14.11 -11.80
C ILE A 894 -18.70 14.41 -11.39
N GLY A 895 -17.78 14.45 -12.32
CA GLY A 895 -16.36 14.66 -12.05
C GLY A 895 -15.74 15.73 -12.93
N SER A 896 -16.13 16.99 -12.82
CA SER A 896 -15.32 18.06 -13.38
C SER A 896 -15.76 19.46 -12.93
N ALA A 897 -15.45 19.81 -11.69
CA ALA A 897 -15.52 21.22 -11.28
C ALA A 897 -14.40 21.68 -10.34
N VAL A 898 -13.47 20.83 -9.93
CA VAL A 898 -12.31 21.28 -9.13
C VAL A 898 -11.05 20.54 -9.57
N GLY A 899 -10.35 21.07 -10.54
CA GLY A 899 -9.07 20.54 -11.05
C GLY A 899 -8.90 20.62 -12.57
N GLY A 900 -9.92 21.02 -13.30
CA GLY A 900 -9.94 21.04 -14.77
C GLY A 900 -9.22 22.23 -15.44
N GLY A 901 -8.65 23.16 -14.69
CA GLY A 901 -8.01 24.34 -15.28
C GLY A 901 -6.64 24.11 -15.88
N ALA A 902 -5.87 23.19 -15.34
CA ALA A 902 -4.50 22.93 -15.80
C ALA A 902 -4.38 21.77 -16.79
N MET A 903 -5.24 20.75 -16.70
CA MET A 903 -5.23 19.62 -17.65
C MET A 903 -5.96 19.90 -18.96
N ALA A 904 -6.96 20.81 -18.98
CA ALA A 904 -7.58 21.26 -20.23
C ALA A 904 -6.69 22.16 -21.08
N ALA A 905 -5.68 22.81 -20.48
CA ALA A 905 -4.68 23.59 -21.21
C ALA A 905 -3.57 22.73 -21.85
N ALA A 906 -3.24 21.57 -21.26
CA ALA A 906 -2.22 20.68 -21.82
C ALA A 906 -2.76 19.76 -22.94
N ARG A 907 -4.06 19.56 -23.08
CA ARG A 907 -4.65 18.81 -24.19
C ARG A 907 -5.10 19.67 -25.39
N LYS A 908 -4.82 20.97 -25.36
CA LYS A 908 -4.89 21.86 -26.52
C LYS A 908 -3.54 22.15 -27.13
N ALA A 909 -2.56 21.27 -26.95
CA ALA A 909 -1.43 21.19 -27.83
C ALA A 909 -1.89 20.50 -29.13
N GLU A 910 -2.22 21.33 -30.07
CA GLU A 910 -2.28 21.17 -31.53
C GLU A 910 -2.35 19.72 -32.04
N ALA A 911 -3.58 19.27 -32.35
CA ALA A 911 -3.70 18.30 -33.43
C ALA A 911 -2.90 18.84 -34.63
N PRO A 912 -1.96 18.06 -35.23
CA PRO A 912 -1.23 18.52 -36.38
C PRO A 912 -2.24 19.01 -37.42
N THR A 913 -2.10 20.25 -37.84
CA THR A 913 -2.93 20.87 -38.87
C THR A 913 -2.79 20.00 -40.11
N ARG A 914 -3.85 19.23 -40.42
CA ARG A 914 -3.90 18.42 -41.64
C ARG A 914 -3.95 19.36 -42.81
N ASP A 915 -2.90 19.40 -43.60
CA ASP A 915 -2.87 20.20 -44.82
C ASP A 915 -3.84 19.55 -45.85
N PRO A 916 -4.87 20.21 -46.29
CA PRO A 916 -5.81 19.69 -47.27
C PRO A 916 -5.16 19.24 -48.57
N ASP A 917 -4.02 19.84 -48.93
CA ASP A 917 -3.32 19.59 -50.17
C ASP A 917 -2.15 18.59 -50.06
N ASP A 918 -1.78 18.19 -48.82
CA ASP A 918 -0.73 17.18 -48.55
C ASP A 918 -1.27 15.94 -47.85
N PRO A 919 -1.52 14.84 -48.62
CA PRO A 919 -2.03 13.58 -48.05
C PRO A 919 -1.16 12.93 -46.99
N THR A 920 0.15 13.24 -46.93
CA THR A 920 1.10 12.64 -45.93
C THR A 920 0.86 13.17 -44.54
N THR A 921 0.24 14.35 -44.40
CA THR A 921 -0.09 14.98 -43.11
C THR A 921 -1.38 14.46 -42.48
N TRP A 922 -2.17 13.64 -43.17
CA TRP A 922 -3.52 13.26 -42.74
C TRP A 922 -3.56 12.14 -41.70
N GLY A 923 -2.48 11.34 -41.56
CA GLY A 923 -2.43 10.19 -40.67
C GLY A 923 -3.53 9.15 -41.00
N LYS A 924 -3.89 8.31 -40.06
CA LYS A 924 -4.98 7.33 -40.26
C LYS A 924 -6.34 8.02 -40.30
N VAL A 925 -6.98 8.07 -41.49
CA VAL A 925 -8.32 8.60 -41.67
C VAL A 925 -9.34 7.45 -41.76
N GLY A 926 -10.37 7.47 -40.91
CA GLY A 926 -11.41 6.44 -40.93
C GLY A 926 -12.16 6.43 -42.27
N ARG A 927 -12.45 5.25 -42.85
CA ARG A 927 -13.10 5.09 -44.18
C ARG A 927 -14.39 5.87 -44.36
N ASN A 928 -15.16 6.07 -43.29
CA ASN A 928 -16.45 6.80 -43.31
C ASN A 928 -16.33 8.27 -42.85
N ALA A 929 -15.13 8.74 -42.43
CA ALA A 929 -14.92 10.13 -42.04
C ALA A 929 -14.89 11.06 -43.30
N PRO A 930 -15.22 12.37 -43.15
CA PRO A 930 -15.00 13.35 -44.20
C PRO A 930 -13.55 13.38 -44.68
N CYS A 931 -13.33 13.47 -45.97
CA CYS A 931 -11.98 13.52 -46.51
C CYS A 931 -11.28 14.82 -46.13
N PRO A 932 -10.04 14.75 -45.57
CA PRO A 932 -9.32 15.95 -45.17
C PRO A 932 -9.01 16.97 -46.29
N CYS A 933 -9.09 16.55 -47.57
CA CYS A 933 -8.92 17.43 -48.72
C CYS A 933 -10.04 18.47 -48.90
N GLY A 934 -10.98 18.58 -47.96
CA GLY A 934 -12.07 19.59 -48.03
C GLY A 934 -13.16 19.34 -49.07
N SER A 935 -13.14 18.20 -49.81
CA SER A 935 -14.10 17.89 -50.87
C SER A 935 -15.53 17.59 -50.39
N GLY A 936 -15.77 17.52 -49.08
CA GLY A 936 -17.09 17.16 -48.48
C GLY A 936 -17.48 15.69 -48.66
N LYS A 937 -16.71 14.87 -49.37
CA LYS A 937 -16.95 13.45 -49.58
C LYS A 937 -16.35 12.60 -48.47
N LYS A 938 -16.96 11.45 -48.18
CA LYS A 938 -16.34 10.46 -47.26
C LYS A 938 -15.02 9.97 -47.83
N PHE A 939 -14.02 9.71 -46.95
CA PHE A 939 -12.65 9.31 -47.34
C PHE A 939 -12.65 8.16 -48.35
N LYS A 940 -13.46 7.10 -48.12
CA LYS A 940 -13.61 5.95 -49.06
C LYS A 940 -14.12 6.30 -50.43
N HIS A 941 -14.73 7.43 -50.63
CA HIS A 941 -15.30 7.92 -51.92
C HIS A 941 -14.45 9.07 -52.51
N CYS A 942 -13.31 9.36 -51.86
CA CYS A 942 -12.39 10.38 -52.35
C CYS A 942 -10.97 9.77 -52.40
N HIS A 943 -10.04 10.21 -51.57
CA HIS A 943 -8.65 9.75 -51.59
C HIS A 943 -8.46 8.32 -51.04
N GLY A 944 -9.37 7.84 -50.18
CA GLY A 944 -9.34 6.44 -49.71
C GLY A 944 -9.94 5.43 -50.69
N ARG A 945 -10.13 5.78 -51.97
CA ARG A 945 -10.69 4.88 -53.01
C ARG A 945 -9.64 3.90 -53.53
N TYR A 946 -8.35 4.24 -53.34
CA TYR A 946 -7.21 3.50 -53.86
C TYR A 946 -6.28 2.97 -52.75
N VAL A 947 -6.71 3.03 -51.45
CA VAL A 947 -5.98 2.51 -50.30
C VAL A 947 -6.71 1.31 -49.72
#